data_699377631362fe00ca55579f8f7804c4
#
_entry.id   699377631362fe00ca55579f8f7804c4
#
_cell.length_a   1.000
_cell.length_b   1.000
_cell.length_c   1.000
_cell.angle_alpha   90.00
_cell.angle_beta   90.00
_cell.angle_gamma   90.00
#
_symmetry.space_group_name_H-M   'P 1'
#
loop_
_entity.id
_entity.type
_entity.pdbx_description
1 polymer ?
#
loop_
_entity_poly.entity_id
_entity_poly.type
_entity_poly.pdbx_seq_one_letter_code
_entity_poly.pdbx_strand_id
1 'polypeptide(L)'
;MKRSGTARASACGALADEAVMGFIGGVHLLPASGEFTYDTVPHTGALAGAPQAPLNTFYAPGGTKTDYSYAIDQLQAAHPECATVSVVCAWFGNSTDASACQIYPSTNFIAGSFQTWSAGGYVVDAWRVSGLTEASAGLIPLPTIGGRAVYGGTPSDQSIVRCIQDLKARGFKVMFYPFILMTANGFPWRGRITFAPDLNVAAANAANAFLGSATHDQFAPDSTNLTVAYSGSPTDYTFRRMILHYAWLTTVAGGVDLFLIGSELRGLEPIRGPAWTPAGTTDGFGHAVWDYPFVDGLKKLASDVRAVFDGQGLMKSSVSPFNLISYSADWSDWMGFQHPGANGQWPHLDALWADQNIDVVGLDNYLPLSDWTTGDGGLDARSWLAPRPSAAWPPSPTDMNGLGLSGPPTPYSLAYLKGNIEGGEKFDWWYGDGVNGGPGLDPNGSDLIVSLPQGDRLTQSRSAFYANQQSLANKQYRWWWKNTHQAVYDNGDGQGWVPRGPATAWQPQSKPLAFIEYGYPAVDRGTNQPNVFFDAKSTESATPCWSIWNPIPGGGLAPKRDDTIANLALQAMYDYWNADGRNETSAVGVPLIEWAFSCVWNWDARPFPVFPLRSDIWGDAGNWQTGDWINGRGPTLPPPPPSPPPDIGSFRTFPPLTALRSSMRVSPRFDTGVAARVAGRSSRRALYLSPLFDFELSFDVLRSDAAHLELQQIAGFFAQTYGAATPFWFAPPNLSNAAGQVLGSGDGATLAFPLVLSIGVKTVSVAQTSGVSAVYVNGVAQPAVDWSVSGAFPAAIRFASAPPAGALISADFGPLWLCRFEDELDLEEFMTMLFRLGALRLKGVRP
;
A
#
# COMPACT_ATOMS: atom_id res chain seq x y z
N MET A 1 -43.42 56.70 19.99
CA MET A 1 -42.72 55.82 20.92
C MET A 1 -42.82 54.41 20.39
N LYS A 2 -41.73 53.88 19.96
CA LYS A 2 -41.58 52.63 19.17
C LYS A 2 -41.54 51.45 20.10
N ARG A 3 -42.36 50.45 19.87
CA ARG A 3 -42.23 49.11 20.43
C ARG A 3 -41.51 48.23 19.42
N SER A 4 -40.35 47.73 19.82
CA SER A 4 -39.59 46.72 19.10
C SER A 4 -40.10 45.32 19.45
N GLY A 5 -40.63 44.63 18.48
CA GLY A 5 -40.95 43.21 18.60
C GLY A 5 -39.68 42.39 18.33
N THR A 6 -39.27 41.63 19.33
CA THR A 6 -38.24 40.59 19.17
C THR A 6 -38.85 39.30 18.64
N ALA A 7 -38.56 38.98 17.40
CA ALA A 7 -38.83 37.69 16.84
C ALA A 7 -37.82 36.69 17.45
N ARG A 8 -38.31 35.63 18.10
CA ARG A 8 -37.53 34.45 18.48
C ARG A 8 -37.23 33.67 17.21
N ALA A 9 -35.99 33.77 16.77
CA ALA A 9 -35.45 32.82 15.83
C ALA A 9 -35.20 31.52 16.58
N SER A 10 -35.91 30.48 16.16
CA SER A 10 -35.69 29.09 16.49
C SER A 10 -34.31 28.71 15.89
N ALA A 11 -33.30 28.63 16.73
CA ALA A 11 -32.01 28.05 16.33
C ALA A 11 -32.16 26.54 16.18
N CYS A 12 -32.49 26.10 14.97
CA CYS A 12 -32.20 24.75 14.54
C CYS A 12 -30.69 24.69 14.36
N GLY A 13 -30.01 24.22 15.38
CA GLY A 13 -28.59 23.98 15.30
C GLY A 13 -28.30 22.96 14.19
N ALA A 14 -27.74 23.43 13.10
CA ALA A 14 -27.05 22.57 12.18
C ALA A 14 -26.00 21.83 13.01
N LEU A 15 -26.18 20.52 13.17
CA LEU A 15 -25.11 19.62 13.53
C LEU A 15 -24.11 19.73 12.39
N ALA A 16 -23.04 20.49 12.63
CA ALA A 16 -21.86 20.38 11.81
C ALA A 16 -21.50 18.89 11.82
N ASP A 17 -21.56 18.24 10.68
CA ASP A 17 -20.87 17.01 10.45
C ASP A 17 -19.42 17.28 10.92
N GLU A 18 -19.03 16.67 12.05
CA GLU A 18 -17.62 16.50 12.34
C GLU A 18 -17.10 15.65 11.20
N ALA A 19 -16.56 16.29 10.19
CA ALA A 19 -15.81 15.65 9.13
C ALA A 19 -14.86 14.70 9.87
N VAL A 20 -14.95 13.41 9.57
CA VAL A 20 -13.94 12.43 10.00
C VAL A 20 -12.65 12.99 9.46
N MET A 21 -11.85 13.63 10.31
CA MET A 21 -10.55 14.16 9.91
C MET A 21 -9.75 12.95 9.45
N GLY A 22 -9.46 12.91 8.17
CA GLY A 22 -8.61 11.88 7.60
C GLY A 22 -7.21 11.98 8.19
N PHE A 23 -6.50 10.87 8.25
CA PHE A 23 -5.15 10.79 8.82
C PHE A 23 -4.09 10.40 7.78
N ILE A 24 -4.44 10.34 6.51
CA ILE A 24 -3.53 10.02 5.41
C ILE A 24 -3.15 11.32 4.68
N GLY A 25 -2.03 11.92 5.07
CA GLY A 25 -1.55 13.18 4.47
C GLY A 25 -0.83 13.02 3.13
N GLY A 26 -0.23 11.85 2.89
CA GLY A 26 0.46 11.50 1.65
C GLY A 26 0.57 10.00 1.46
N VAL A 27 0.72 9.56 0.21
CA VAL A 27 0.86 8.15 -0.14
C VAL A 27 1.94 7.93 -1.20
N HIS A 28 2.58 6.77 -1.17
CA HIS A 28 3.38 6.26 -2.28
C HIS A 28 2.50 5.58 -3.30
N LEU A 29 2.67 5.93 -4.57
CA LEU A 29 1.95 5.34 -5.69
C LEU A 29 2.75 4.16 -6.24
N LEU A 30 2.21 2.95 -6.08
CA LEU A 30 2.77 1.71 -6.59
C LEU A 30 1.97 1.20 -7.81
N PRO A 31 2.48 0.20 -8.55
CA PRO A 31 3.51 -0.79 -8.17
C PRO A 31 4.97 -0.42 -8.48
N ALA A 32 5.32 0.80 -8.79
CA ALA A 32 6.65 1.25 -9.19
C ALA A 32 7.11 0.73 -10.56
N SER A 33 6.44 -0.27 -11.10
CA SER A 33 6.75 -0.95 -12.37
C SER A 33 5.49 -1.13 -13.22
N GLY A 34 5.67 -1.42 -14.50
CA GLY A 34 4.61 -1.48 -15.50
C GLY A 34 4.67 -0.29 -16.45
N GLU A 35 4.97 -0.57 -17.70
CA GLU A 35 5.35 0.38 -18.74
C GLU A 35 4.38 1.55 -18.88
N PHE A 36 3.07 1.28 -18.72
CA PHE A 36 2.01 2.27 -18.88
C PHE A 36 1.05 2.33 -17.68
N THR A 37 1.46 1.76 -16.54
CA THR A 37 0.60 1.68 -15.35
C THR A 37 0.19 3.05 -14.83
N TYR A 38 1.07 4.05 -14.95
CA TYR A 38 0.82 5.42 -14.47
C TYR A 38 0.23 6.35 -15.53
N ASP A 39 -0.02 5.86 -16.74
CA ASP A 39 -0.41 6.74 -17.82
C ASP A 39 -1.89 7.17 -17.73
N THR A 40 -2.15 8.41 -18.08
CA THR A 40 -3.50 8.96 -18.25
C THR A 40 -4.09 8.66 -19.63
N VAL A 41 -3.27 8.16 -20.55
CA VAL A 41 -3.68 7.81 -21.91
C VAL A 41 -3.83 6.30 -22.02
N PRO A 42 -4.96 5.80 -22.59
CA PRO A 42 -5.15 4.38 -22.82
C PRO A 42 -4.14 3.79 -23.80
N HIS A 43 -3.57 2.66 -23.45
CA HIS A 43 -2.64 1.91 -24.26
C HIS A 43 -3.18 0.52 -24.58
N THR A 44 -2.91 0.05 -25.79
CA THR A 44 -3.03 -1.34 -26.17
C THR A 44 -1.68 -1.84 -26.64
N GLY A 45 -1.45 -3.13 -26.53
CA GLY A 45 -0.19 -3.75 -26.96
C GLY A 45 -0.42 -5.13 -27.53
N ALA A 46 0.53 -5.57 -28.32
CA ALA A 46 0.58 -6.94 -28.82
C ALA A 46 2.03 -7.38 -28.94
N LEU A 47 2.30 -8.62 -28.55
CA LEU A 47 3.48 -9.33 -29.04
C LEU A 47 3.28 -9.69 -30.52
N ALA A 48 4.37 -9.82 -31.27
CA ALA A 48 4.30 -10.12 -32.70
C ALA A 48 3.37 -11.30 -32.99
N GLY A 49 2.31 -11.05 -33.80
CA GLY A 49 1.33 -12.04 -34.19
C GLY A 49 0.19 -12.30 -33.19
N ALA A 50 0.17 -11.63 -32.03
CA ALA A 50 -0.95 -11.70 -31.09
C ALA A 50 -2.00 -10.60 -31.33
N PRO A 51 -3.28 -10.80 -30.94
CA PRO A 51 -4.26 -9.73 -30.94
C PRO A 51 -3.87 -8.58 -30.02
N GLN A 52 -4.28 -7.37 -30.38
CA GLN A 52 -4.16 -6.21 -29.50
C GLN A 52 -4.95 -6.41 -28.21
N ALA A 53 -4.33 -6.14 -27.09
CA ALA A 53 -4.93 -6.23 -25.76
C ALA A 53 -4.73 -4.93 -24.97
N PRO A 54 -5.64 -4.55 -24.08
CA PRO A 54 -5.45 -3.41 -23.19
C PRO A 54 -4.24 -3.61 -22.28
N LEU A 55 -3.51 -2.53 -22.02
CA LEU A 55 -2.36 -2.51 -21.12
C LEU A 55 -2.64 -1.75 -19.82
N ASN A 56 -3.58 -0.80 -19.81
CA ASN A 56 -3.89 0.05 -18.66
C ASN A 56 -5.37 0.50 -18.60
N THR A 57 -6.29 -0.31 -19.14
CA THR A 57 -7.75 -0.03 -19.13
C THR A 57 -8.54 -1.26 -18.75
N PHE A 58 -8.16 -1.93 -17.66
CA PHE A 58 -8.79 -3.17 -17.21
C PHE A 58 -10.02 -2.95 -16.33
N TYR A 59 -10.10 -1.80 -15.67
CA TYR A 59 -11.26 -1.45 -14.83
C TYR A 59 -12.51 -1.18 -15.69
N ALA A 60 -12.35 -0.47 -16.79
CA ALA A 60 -13.42 -0.18 -17.76
C ALA A 60 -12.90 -0.47 -19.18
N PRO A 61 -12.86 -1.73 -19.60
CA PRO A 61 -12.33 -2.10 -20.92
C PRO A 61 -13.07 -1.37 -22.05
N GLY A 62 -12.30 -0.83 -23.00
CA GLY A 62 -12.82 -0.06 -24.13
C GLY A 62 -13.18 1.39 -23.79
N GLY A 63 -13.01 1.82 -22.55
CA GLY A 63 -13.16 3.21 -22.14
C GLY A 63 -11.96 4.07 -22.50
N THR A 64 -12.13 5.38 -22.32
CA THR A 64 -11.08 6.40 -22.55
C THR A 64 -10.33 6.79 -21.29
N LYS A 65 -10.72 6.24 -20.14
CA LYS A 65 -10.13 6.51 -18.82
C LYS A 65 -9.31 5.31 -18.38
N THR A 66 -8.09 5.57 -17.93
CA THR A 66 -7.12 4.54 -17.52
C THR A 66 -7.35 4.06 -16.11
N ASP A 67 -6.79 2.90 -15.79
CA ASP A 67 -6.81 2.32 -14.43
C ASP A 67 -6.21 3.29 -13.42
N TYR A 68 -5.06 3.89 -13.72
CA TYR A 68 -4.43 4.95 -12.92
C TYR A 68 -5.43 6.08 -12.58
N SER A 69 -6.12 6.60 -13.59
CA SER A 69 -7.06 7.71 -13.38
C SER A 69 -8.22 7.32 -12.46
N TYR A 70 -8.71 6.07 -12.53
CA TYR A 70 -9.70 5.54 -11.60
C TYR A 70 -9.13 5.37 -10.19
N ALA A 71 -7.90 4.86 -10.07
CA ALA A 71 -7.24 4.68 -8.78
C ALA A 71 -7.02 6.01 -8.04
N ILE A 72 -6.64 7.08 -8.76
CA ILE A 72 -6.49 8.41 -8.16
C ILE A 72 -7.84 9.04 -7.80
N ASP A 73 -8.89 8.81 -8.60
CA ASP A 73 -10.25 9.22 -8.20
C ASP A 73 -10.68 8.52 -6.90
N GLN A 74 -10.36 7.24 -6.76
CA GLN A 74 -10.64 6.48 -5.55
C GLN A 74 -9.84 7.03 -4.35
N LEU A 75 -8.56 7.42 -4.56
CA LEU A 75 -7.75 8.06 -3.53
C LEU A 75 -8.40 9.36 -3.05
N GLN A 76 -8.74 10.25 -3.97
CA GLN A 76 -9.37 11.53 -3.64
C GLN A 76 -10.73 11.37 -2.95
N ALA A 77 -11.48 10.33 -3.32
CA ALA A 77 -12.77 10.05 -2.69
C ALA A 77 -12.64 9.40 -1.30
N ALA A 78 -11.63 8.54 -1.10
CA ALA A 78 -11.42 7.83 0.15
C ALA A 78 -10.64 8.67 1.18
N HIS A 79 -9.71 9.49 0.71
CA HIS A 79 -8.79 10.30 1.51
C HIS A 79 -8.72 11.74 0.97
N PRO A 80 -9.78 12.54 1.12
CA PRO A 80 -9.81 13.90 0.60
C PRO A 80 -8.77 14.83 1.24
N GLU A 81 -8.22 14.45 2.39
CA GLU A 81 -7.12 15.14 3.08
C GLU A 81 -5.74 14.81 2.53
N CYS A 82 -5.62 13.77 1.70
CA CYS A 82 -4.34 13.39 1.09
C CYS A 82 -3.87 14.51 0.15
N ALA A 83 -2.80 15.17 0.54
CA ALA A 83 -2.27 16.33 -0.18
C ALA A 83 -1.04 16.00 -1.03
N THR A 84 -0.39 14.85 -0.80
CA THR A 84 0.87 14.49 -1.46
C THR A 84 0.79 13.08 -2.05
N VAL A 85 1.25 12.95 -3.29
CA VAL A 85 1.44 11.64 -3.94
C VAL A 85 2.91 11.51 -4.34
N SER A 86 3.54 10.46 -3.85
CA SER A 86 4.90 10.09 -4.21
C SER A 86 4.88 9.11 -5.37
N VAL A 87 5.37 9.52 -6.53
CA VAL A 87 5.43 8.68 -7.72
C VAL A 87 6.69 7.81 -7.66
N VAL A 88 6.52 6.53 -7.39
CA VAL A 88 7.61 5.56 -7.27
C VAL A 88 7.89 4.95 -8.64
N CYS A 89 9.13 5.06 -9.12
CA CYS A 89 9.53 4.59 -10.44
C CYS A 89 10.78 3.74 -10.38
N ALA A 90 10.68 2.47 -10.78
CA ALA A 90 11.74 1.49 -10.64
C ALA A 90 12.61 1.33 -11.88
N TRP A 91 13.93 1.29 -11.67
CA TRP A 91 14.89 0.55 -12.46
C TRP A 91 15.30 -0.72 -11.70
N PHE A 92 16.05 -1.61 -12.36
CA PHE A 92 16.33 -2.94 -11.83
C PHE A 92 17.81 -3.11 -11.49
N GLY A 93 18.10 -3.72 -10.32
CA GLY A 93 19.44 -4.04 -9.86
C GLY A 93 19.72 -5.53 -9.94
N ASN A 94 20.81 -5.96 -10.58
CA ASN A 94 21.07 -7.38 -10.86
C ASN A 94 22.10 -8.05 -9.95
N SER A 95 22.70 -7.33 -9.02
CA SER A 95 23.73 -7.87 -8.11
C SER A 95 23.69 -7.16 -6.75
N THR A 96 24.05 -7.89 -5.70
CA THR A 96 24.34 -7.31 -4.37
C THR A 96 25.80 -6.89 -4.21
N ASP A 97 26.68 -7.21 -5.16
CA ASP A 97 28.06 -6.71 -5.23
C ASP A 97 28.08 -5.37 -5.96
N ALA A 98 28.41 -4.30 -5.25
CA ALA A 98 28.43 -2.93 -5.77
C ALA A 98 29.36 -2.78 -6.99
N SER A 99 30.46 -3.54 -7.06
CA SER A 99 31.41 -3.47 -8.18
C SER A 99 30.87 -4.06 -9.48
N ALA A 100 29.80 -4.88 -9.39
CA ALA A 100 29.18 -5.59 -10.52
C ALA A 100 27.72 -5.25 -10.72
N CYS A 101 27.12 -4.51 -9.81
CA CYS A 101 25.68 -4.19 -9.85
C CYS A 101 25.38 -3.20 -10.98
N GLN A 102 24.53 -3.62 -11.90
CA GLN A 102 24.00 -2.75 -12.94
C GLN A 102 22.61 -2.29 -12.54
N ILE A 103 22.35 -0.98 -12.70
CA ILE A 103 21.05 -0.36 -12.49
C ILE A 103 20.49 0.01 -13.86
N TYR A 104 19.48 -0.72 -14.32
CA TYR A 104 19.02 -0.68 -15.72
C TYR A 104 17.49 -0.59 -15.82
N PRO A 105 16.96 0.14 -16.80
CA PRO A 105 15.56 0.06 -17.16
C PRO A 105 15.31 -1.14 -18.05
N SER A 106 14.11 -1.71 -17.99
CA SER A 106 13.72 -2.82 -18.86
C SER A 106 12.22 -2.81 -19.17
N THR A 107 11.82 -3.62 -20.14
CA THR A 107 10.43 -3.80 -20.52
C THR A 107 10.11 -5.28 -20.73
N ASN A 108 8.84 -5.66 -20.48
CA ASN A 108 8.30 -6.98 -20.81
C ASN A 108 7.96 -7.14 -22.30
N PHE A 109 8.06 -6.08 -23.09
CA PHE A 109 7.60 -6.02 -24.46
C PHE A 109 8.75 -5.90 -25.48
N ILE A 110 9.89 -6.47 -25.17
CA ILE A 110 11.01 -6.53 -26.12
C ILE A 110 10.51 -7.09 -27.46
N ALA A 111 10.71 -6.34 -28.55
CA ALA A 111 10.15 -6.61 -29.89
C ALA A 111 8.60 -6.60 -29.97
N GLY A 112 7.90 -6.06 -29.00
CA GLY A 112 6.45 -5.81 -29.04
C GLY A 112 6.10 -4.54 -29.81
N SER A 113 4.80 -4.32 -30.02
CA SER A 113 4.27 -3.07 -30.54
C SER A 113 3.18 -2.51 -29.63
N PHE A 114 3.17 -1.19 -29.47
CA PHE A 114 2.21 -0.49 -28.63
C PHE A 114 1.40 0.48 -29.48
N GLN A 115 0.14 0.64 -29.12
CA GLN A 115 -0.73 1.66 -29.71
C GLN A 115 -1.38 2.45 -28.58
N THR A 116 -1.39 3.76 -28.71
CA THR A 116 -2.06 4.67 -27.79
C THR A 116 -3.37 5.14 -28.45
N TRP A 117 -4.47 5.02 -27.74
CA TRP A 117 -5.75 5.56 -28.21
C TRP A 117 -5.78 7.08 -28.02
N SER A 118 -6.30 7.78 -29.02
CA SER A 118 -6.57 9.22 -28.94
C SER A 118 -7.97 9.52 -29.51
N ALA A 119 -8.46 10.75 -29.34
CA ALA A 119 -9.75 11.17 -29.85
C ALA A 119 -9.90 11.02 -31.37
N GLY A 120 -8.78 10.92 -32.10
CA GLY A 120 -8.74 10.68 -33.56
C GLY A 120 -8.48 9.24 -33.96
N GLY A 121 -8.34 8.31 -33.01
CA GLY A 121 -8.02 6.90 -33.27
C GLY A 121 -6.72 6.46 -32.63
N TYR A 122 -6.27 5.25 -32.95
CA TYR A 122 -5.01 4.70 -32.40
C TYR A 122 -3.80 5.27 -33.14
N VAL A 123 -2.80 5.67 -32.36
CA VAL A 123 -1.46 6.04 -32.79
C VAL A 123 -0.43 5.08 -32.21
N VAL A 124 0.65 4.85 -32.96
CA VAL A 124 1.77 4.03 -32.44
C VAL A 124 2.54 4.83 -31.44
N ASP A 125 2.73 4.26 -30.26
CA ASP A 125 3.58 4.80 -29.20
C ASP A 125 4.50 3.69 -28.74
N ALA A 126 5.78 4.02 -28.55
CA ALA A 126 6.80 3.06 -28.12
C ALA A 126 7.14 3.29 -26.66
N TRP A 127 7.54 2.22 -25.96
CA TRP A 127 8.14 2.36 -24.65
C TRP A 127 9.47 3.12 -24.77
N ARG A 128 9.68 4.16 -24.00
CA ARG A 128 10.88 5.00 -24.00
C ARG A 128 11.31 5.30 -22.59
N VAL A 129 12.58 5.04 -22.28
CA VAL A 129 13.21 5.38 -21.01
C VAL A 129 14.68 5.73 -21.26
N SER A 130 15.08 6.96 -20.93
CA SER A 130 16.49 7.39 -21.04
C SER A 130 17.10 7.14 -22.44
N GLY A 131 16.33 7.44 -23.48
CA GLY A 131 16.74 7.23 -24.87
C GLY A 131 16.65 5.78 -25.36
N LEU A 132 16.28 4.84 -24.51
CA LEU A 132 16.07 3.44 -24.88
C LEU A 132 14.62 3.20 -25.35
N THR A 133 14.44 2.22 -26.21
CA THR A 133 13.15 1.72 -26.70
C THR A 133 13.12 0.20 -26.53
N GLU A 134 11.95 -0.42 -26.74
CA GLU A 134 11.78 -1.88 -26.74
C GLU A 134 12.64 -2.61 -27.78
N ALA A 135 13.10 -1.90 -28.82
CA ALA A 135 13.97 -2.41 -29.87
C ALA A 135 15.45 -2.13 -29.61
N SER A 136 15.81 -1.48 -28.54
CA SER A 136 17.21 -1.13 -28.25
C SER A 136 18.05 -2.37 -28.01
N ALA A 137 19.21 -2.43 -28.67
CA ALA A 137 20.17 -3.51 -28.45
C ALA A 137 20.76 -3.42 -27.02
N GLY A 138 20.92 -4.58 -26.39
CA GLY A 138 21.54 -4.64 -25.06
C GLY A 138 20.61 -4.41 -23.89
N LEU A 139 19.29 -4.33 -24.11
CA LEU A 139 18.32 -4.38 -23.02
C LEU A 139 18.49 -5.68 -22.23
N ILE A 140 18.55 -5.55 -20.91
CA ILE A 140 18.62 -6.70 -20.00
C ILE A 140 17.17 -7.14 -19.73
N PRO A 141 16.76 -8.37 -20.09
CA PRO A 141 15.40 -8.83 -19.88
C PRO A 141 15.08 -9.00 -18.40
N LEU A 142 13.82 -8.81 -18.06
CA LEU A 142 13.34 -9.09 -16.70
C LEU A 142 13.32 -10.59 -16.42
N PRO A 143 13.60 -11.01 -15.18
CA PRO A 143 13.53 -12.42 -14.80
C PRO A 143 12.09 -12.92 -14.88
N THR A 144 11.96 -14.20 -15.18
CA THR A 144 10.66 -14.88 -15.21
C THR A 144 10.61 -16.01 -14.21
N ILE A 145 9.44 -16.22 -13.60
CA ILE A 145 9.15 -17.40 -12.77
C ILE A 145 7.91 -18.08 -13.36
N GLY A 146 8.02 -19.37 -13.65
CA GLY A 146 6.93 -20.11 -14.31
C GLY A 146 6.51 -19.54 -15.66
N GLY A 147 7.43 -18.88 -16.39
CA GLY A 147 7.16 -18.25 -17.69
C GLY A 147 6.46 -16.87 -17.62
N ARG A 148 6.25 -16.33 -16.42
CA ARG A 148 5.71 -14.97 -16.22
C ARG A 148 6.82 -14.04 -15.73
N ALA A 149 6.81 -12.81 -16.18
CA ALA A 149 7.71 -11.79 -15.67
C ALA A 149 7.46 -11.55 -14.17
N VAL A 150 8.56 -11.39 -13.42
CA VAL A 150 8.51 -11.16 -11.97
C VAL A 150 8.04 -9.75 -11.65
N TYR A 151 8.36 -8.80 -12.52
CA TYR A 151 7.99 -7.38 -12.41
C TYR A 151 7.35 -6.90 -13.70
N GLY A 152 6.55 -5.86 -13.65
CA GLY A 152 6.29 -5.00 -14.80
C GLY A 152 7.57 -4.31 -15.26
N GLY A 153 7.61 -3.82 -16.48
CA GLY A 153 8.76 -3.03 -16.95
C GLY A 153 8.86 -1.67 -16.26
N THR A 154 9.94 -0.97 -16.49
CA THR A 154 10.10 0.42 -16.06
C THR A 154 9.01 1.27 -16.69
N PRO A 155 8.30 2.12 -15.93
CA PRO A 155 7.33 3.06 -16.47
C PRO A 155 7.95 3.96 -17.56
N SER A 156 7.24 4.13 -18.68
CA SER A 156 7.76 4.96 -19.78
C SER A 156 7.84 6.43 -19.40
N ASP A 157 8.77 7.16 -20.01
CA ASP A 157 8.96 8.60 -19.80
C ASP A 157 7.65 9.37 -19.94
N GLN A 158 6.88 9.10 -21.00
CA GLN A 158 5.61 9.76 -21.27
C GLN A 158 4.57 9.48 -20.17
N SER A 159 4.50 8.24 -19.71
CA SER A 159 3.58 7.86 -18.62
C SER A 159 3.88 8.63 -17.36
N ILE A 160 5.16 8.74 -16.99
CA ILE A 160 5.61 9.46 -15.80
C ILE A 160 5.30 10.95 -15.91
N VAL A 161 5.63 11.58 -17.04
CA VAL A 161 5.38 13.02 -17.23
C VAL A 161 3.88 13.31 -17.15
N ARG A 162 3.04 12.52 -17.82
CA ARG A 162 1.57 12.68 -17.78
C ARG A 162 1.01 12.43 -16.38
N CYS A 163 1.55 11.44 -15.64
CA CYS A 163 1.19 11.19 -14.24
C CYS A 163 1.47 12.42 -13.37
N ILE A 164 2.69 12.96 -13.42
CA ILE A 164 3.06 14.14 -12.63
C ILE A 164 2.17 15.33 -12.98
N GLN A 165 1.91 15.56 -14.27
CA GLN A 165 1.05 16.65 -14.72
C GLN A 165 -0.40 16.49 -14.25
N ASP A 166 -0.96 15.28 -14.30
CA ASP A 166 -2.31 14.97 -13.81
C ASP A 166 -2.42 15.16 -12.30
N LEU A 167 -1.46 14.65 -11.53
CA LEU A 167 -1.44 14.83 -10.08
C LEU A 167 -1.39 16.32 -9.70
N LYS A 168 -0.54 17.10 -10.35
CA LYS A 168 -0.48 18.57 -10.16
C LYS A 168 -1.79 19.25 -10.55
N ALA A 169 -2.40 18.86 -11.67
CA ALA A 169 -3.69 19.39 -12.11
C ALA A 169 -4.83 19.07 -11.13
N ARG A 170 -4.74 17.94 -10.41
CA ARG A 170 -5.67 17.56 -9.35
C ARG A 170 -5.40 18.26 -8.01
N GLY A 171 -4.32 19.06 -7.90
CA GLY A 171 -3.95 19.81 -6.71
C GLY A 171 -3.04 19.08 -5.74
N PHE A 172 -2.52 17.90 -6.08
CA PHE A 172 -1.53 17.23 -5.25
C PHE A 172 -0.16 17.89 -5.31
N LYS A 173 0.57 17.89 -4.19
CA LYS A 173 2.02 17.95 -4.19
C LYS A 173 2.58 16.64 -4.72
N VAL A 174 3.66 16.71 -5.48
CA VAL A 174 4.28 15.53 -6.08
C VAL A 174 5.67 15.33 -5.50
N MET A 175 5.88 14.20 -4.88
CA MET A 175 7.22 13.68 -4.59
C MET A 175 7.60 12.71 -5.69
N PHE A 176 8.85 12.76 -6.16
CA PHE A 176 9.35 11.82 -7.15
C PHE A 176 10.37 10.89 -6.53
N TYR A 177 10.14 9.60 -6.67
CA TYR A 177 10.89 8.56 -5.97
C TYR A 177 11.50 7.53 -6.93
N PRO A 178 12.73 7.75 -7.40
CA PRO A 178 13.49 6.73 -8.12
C PRO A 178 13.78 5.54 -7.21
N PHE A 179 13.42 4.34 -7.65
CA PHE A 179 13.44 3.12 -6.85
C PHE A 179 14.25 2.02 -7.52
N ILE A 180 14.87 1.14 -6.76
CA ILE A 180 15.59 -0.03 -7.28
C ILE A 180 14.85 -1.29 -6.86
N LEU A 181 14.34 -2.05 -7.85
CA LEU A 181 13.85 -3.41 -7.65
C LEU A 181 14.93 -4.41 -7.99
N MET A 182 15.26 -5.30 -7.06
CA MET A 182 16.35 -6.25 -7.26
C MET A 182 15.92 -7.47 -8.08
N THR A 183 16.69 -7.79 -9.10
CA THR A 183 16.54 -9.00 -9.94
C THR A 183 17.60 -10.05 -9.64
N ALA A 184 18.51 -9.78 -8.73
CA ALA A 184 19.49 -10.73 -8.24
C ALA A 184 18.80 -11.97 -7.64
N ASN A 185 19.51 -13.10 -7.62
CA ASN A 185 18.99 -14.36 -7.09
C ASN A 185 18.46 -14.18 -5.66
N GLY A 186 17.25 -14.66 -5.41
CA GLY A 186 16.58 -14.52 -4.13
C GLY A 186 15.84 -13.19 -3.94
N PHE A 187 15.87 -12.30 -4.92
CA PHE A 187 15.18 -11.00 -4.89
C PHE A 187 15.41 -10.24 -3.57
N PRO A 188 16.68 -9.98 -3.23
CA PRO A 188 17.00 -9.29 -1.98
C PRO A 188 16.52 -7.84 -2.01
N TRP A 189 16.45 -7.24 -0.84
CA TRP A 189 16.24 -5.79 -0.72
C TRP A 189 17.45 -5.00 -1.24
N ARG A 190 17.25 -3.83 -1.85
CA ARG A 190 18.29 -2.94 -2.41
C ARG A 190 19.37 -2.56 -1.40
N GLY A 191 18.99 -2.47 -0.12
CA GLY A 191 19.94 -2.20 0.97
C GLY A 191 21.01 -3.29 1.16
N ARG A 192 20.92 -4.43 0.46
CA ARG A 192 21.94 -5.48 0.45
C ARG A 192 23.07 -5.24 -0.57
N ILE A 193 22.94 -4.22 -1.40
CA ILE A 193 24.04 -3.85 -2.32
C ILE A 193 25.19 -3.30 -1.48
N THR A 194 26.34 -3.97 -1.49
CA THR A 194 27.50 -3.61 -0.67
C THR A 194 28.81 -4.06 -1.30
N PHE A 195 29.92 -3.82 -0.62
CA PHE A 195 31.25 -4.32 -0.99
C PHE A 195 32.09 -4.59 0.26
N ALA A 196 32.67 -5.78 0.35
CA ALA A 196 33.57 -6.15 1.46
C ALA A 196 34.84 -6.87 0.95
N PRO A 197 35.97 -6.68 1.62
CA PRO A 197 36.24 -5.79 2.75
C PRO A 197 36.29 -4.31 2.36
N ASP A 198 35.96 -3.43 3.28
CA ASP A 198 36.07 -1.97 3.14
C ASP A 198 37.47 -1.45 3.63
N LEU A 199 37.66 -0.15 3.84
CA LEU A 199 38.89 0.53 4.26
C LEU A 199 40.05 0.43 3.23
N ASN A 200 39.71 0.31 1.95
CA ASN A 200 40.71 0.18 0.90
C ASN A 200 40.25 0.82 -0.42
N VAL A 201 41.17 0.95 -1.35
CA VAL A 201 40.91 1.55 -2.67
C VAL A 201 39.86 0.74 -3.48
N ALA A 202 39.80 -0.57 -3.32
CA ALA A 202 38.87 -1.41 -4.06
C ALA A 202 37.41 -1.11 -3.60
N ALA A 203 37.16 -0.88 -2.32
CA ALA A 203 35.90 -0.50 -1.79
C ALA A 203 35.44 0.88 -2.33
N ALA A 204 36.34 1.85 -2.34
CA ALA A 204 36.07 3.16 -2.95
C ALA A 204 35.76 3.04 -4.45
N ASN A 205 36.49 2.20 -5.17
CA ASN A 205 36.25 1.93 -6.58
C ASN A 205 34.89 1.23 -6.81
N ALA A 206 34.49 0.30 -5.95
CA ALA A 206 33.18 -0.38 -6.04
C ALA A 206 32.03 0.60 -5.86
N ALA A 207 32.08 1.48 -4.85
CA ALA A 207 31.10 2.54 -4.65
C ALA A 207 31.04 3.48 -5.86
N ASN A 208 32.18 3.87 -6.41
CA ASN A 208 32.24 4.73 -7.60
C ASN A 208 31.75 4.01 -8.88
N ALA A 209 31.97 2.71 -9.00
CA ALA A 209 31.49 1.90 -10.14
C ALA A 209 29.95 1.81 -10.10
N PHE A 210 29.36 1.58 -8.93
CA PHE A 210 27.91 1.60 -8.76
C PHE A 210 27.31 2.97 -9.09
N LEU A 211 27.90 4.05 -8.59
CA LEU A 211 27.48 5.41 -8.92
C LEU A 211 27.56 5.65 -10.43
N GLY A 212 28.63 5.30 -11.06
CA GLY A 212 28.89 5.56 -12.48
C GLY A 212 29.37 6.97 -12.78
N SER A 213 29.56 7.26 -14.07
CA SER A 213 30.18 8.48 -14.56
C SER A 213 29.24 9.42 -15.33
N ALA A 214 27.96 9.08 -15.44
CA ALA A 214 26.98 9.94 -16.12
C ALA A 214 26.98 11.37 -15.55
N THR A 215 26.97 12.36 -16.44
CA THR A 215 26.91 13.78 -16.10
C THR A 215 25.62 14.41 -16.59
N HIS A 216 25.17 15.47 -15.94
CA HIS A 216 23.87 16.08 -16.20
C HIS A 216 23.72 16.65 -17.62
N ASP A 217 24.81 17.03 -18.26
CA ASP A 217 24.88 17.58 -19.63
C ASP A 217 24.75 16.51 -20.73
N GLN A 218 24.79 15.21 -20.38
CA GLN A 218 24.56 14.11 -21.31
C GLN A 218 23.09 13.84 -21.60
N PHE A 219 22.17 14.56 -20.99
CA PHE A 219 20.74 14.39 -21.15
C PHE A 219 20.11 15.55 -21.91
N ALA A 220 19.14 15.22 -22.77
CA ALA A 220 18.41 16.21 -23.55
C ALA A 220 16.90 15.99 -23.36
N PRO A 221 16.21 16.92 -22.67
CA PRO A 221 14.76 16.84 -22.49
C PRO A 221 14.03 17.19 -23.79
N ASP A 222 12.93 16.51 -24.04
CA ASP A 222 12.02 16.77 -25.15
C ASP A 222 10.59 16.96 -24.62
N SER A 223 10.18 18.21 -24.44
CA SER A 223 8.85 18.56 -23.91
C SER A 223 7.73 18.29 -24.91
N THR A 224 8.02 18.12 -26.20
CA THR A 224 7.02 17.78 -27.21
C THR A 224 6.67 16.31 -27.17
N ASN A 225 7.69 15.46 -27.06
CA ASN A 225 7.52 14.01 -27.00
C ASN A 225 7.48 13.47 -25.58
N LEU A 226 7.61 14.32 -24.56
CA LEU A 226 7.62 13.97 -23.12
C LEU A 226 8.67 12.92 -22.78
N THR A 227 9.89 13.08 -23.30
CA THR A 227 10.98 12.10 -23.13
C THR A 227 12.28 12.81 -22.78
N VAL A 228 13.27 12.02 -22.35
CA VAL A 228 14.64 12.47 -22.15
C VAL A 228 15.60 11.54 -22.91
N ALA A 229 16.36 12.11 -23.84
CA ALA A 229 17.40 11.38 -24.53
C ALA A 229 18.68 11.35 -23.69
N TYR A 230 19.48 10.31 -23.88
CA TYR A 230 20.80 10.15 -23.25
C TYR A 230 21.89 9.97 -24.32
N SER A 231 22.90 10.83 -24.30
CA SER A 231 24.00 10.85 -25.27
C SER A 231 25.22 10.02 -24.85
N GLY A 232 25.23 9.49 -23.64
CA GLY A 232 26.26 8.55 -23.18
C GLY A 232 26.08 7.14 -23.74
N SER A 233 26.82 6.17 -23.21
CA SER A 233 26.69 4.79 -23.64
C SER A 233 25.26 4.25 -23.38
N PRO A 234 24.59 3.65 -24.35
CA PRO A 234 23.28 3.03 -24.12
C PRO A 234 23.32 1.90 -23.08
N THR A 235 24.48 1.32 -22.80
CA THR A 235 24.72 0.28 -21.78
C THR A 235 25.40 0.83 -20.52
N ASP A 236 25.40 2.14 -20.32
CA ASP A 236 25.78 2.75 -19.04
C ASP A 236 24.63 2.52 -18.03
N TYR A 237 24.61 1.35 -17.41
CA TYR A 237 23.60 0.92 -16.44
C TYR A 237 24.08 1.21 -15.02
N THR A 238 24.07 2.50 -14.65
CA THR A 238 24.58 3.01 -13.38
C THR A 238 23.54 3.85 -12.63
N PHE A 239 23.77 4.01 -11.34
CA PHE A 239 22.87 4.74 -10.45
C PHE A 239 22.74 6.22 -10.86
N ARG A 240 23.83 6.89 -11.19
CA ARG A 240 23.79 8.31 -11.61
C ARG A 240 22.98 8.51 -12.89
N ARG A 241 23.07 7.59 -13.85
CA ARG A 241 22.24 7.68 -15.07
C ARG A 241 20.76 7.63 -14.74
N MET A 242 20.34 6.72 -13.84
CA MET A 242 18.94 6.65 -13.39
C MET A 242 18.48 7.96 -12.76
N ILE A 243 19.23 8.46 -11.79
CA ILE A 243 18.81 9.66 -11.04
C ILE A 243 18.80 10.90 -11.92
N LEU A 244 19.84 11.11 -12.73
CA LEU A 244 19.92 12.27 -13.61
C LEU A 244 18.87 12.22 -14.74
N HIS A 245 18.58 11.04 -15.27
CA HIS A 245 17.46 10.86 -16.20
C HIS A 245 16.15 11.34 -15.60
N TYR A 246 15.83 10.90 -14.40
CA TYR A 246 14.59 11.30 -13.73
C TYR A 246 14.60 12.75 -13.29
N ALA A 247 15.75 13.31 -12.90
CA ALA A 247 15.85 14.74 -12.65
C ALA A 247 15.45 15.55 -13.89
N TRP A 248 15.97 15.21 -15.06
CA TRP A 248 15.59 15.85 -16.31
C TRP A 248 14.12 15.58 -16.70
N LEU A 249 13.63 14.37 -16.47
CA LEU A 249 12.24 14.00 -16.79
C LEU A 249 11.23 14.80 -15.95
N THR A 250 11.54 15.02 -14.68
CA THR A 250 10.69 15.86 -13.81
C THR A 250 10.69 17.33 -14.26
N THR A 251 11.76 17.81 -14.90
CA THR A 251 11.73 19.17 -15.49
C THR A 251 10.79 19.25 -16.70
N VAL A 252 10.72 18.18 -17.52
CA VAL A 252 9.73 18.10 -18.62
C VAL A 252 8.28 18.16 -18.08
N ALA A 253 8.05 17.61 -16.89
CA ALA A 253 6.75 17.70 -16.21
C ALA A 253 6.50 19.07 -15.51
N GLY A 254 7.46 20.00 -15.55
CA GLY A 254 7.37 21.31 -14.91
C GLY A 254 7.73 21.31 -13.42
N GLY A 255 8.64 20.42 -12.99
CA GLY A 255 9.14 20.30 -11.62
C GLY A 255 8.26 19.47 -10.70
N VAL A 256 8.79 19.12 -9.53
CA VAL A 256 8.12 18.37 -8.46
C VAL A 256 8.37 19.05 -7.12
N ASP A 257 7.58 18.72 -6.10
CA ASP A 257 7.74 19.34 -4.79
C ASP A 257 8.96 18.81 -4.04
N LEU A 258 9.18 17.49 -4.10
CA LEU A 258 10.38 16.85 -3.55
C LEU A 258 10.92 15.80 -4.52
N PHE A 259 12.20 15.85 -4.79
CA PHE A 259 12.91 14.86 -5.60
C PHE A 259 13.88 14.07 -4.73
N LEU A 260 13.78 12.74 -4.75
CA LEU A 260 14.71 11.87 -4.03
C LEU A 260 15.87 11.44 -4.93
N ILE A 261 17.08 11.62 -4.44
CA ILE A 261 18.30 11.17 -5.14
C ILE A 261 18.66 9.72 -4.84
N GLY A 262 17.75 8.97 -4.21
CA GLY A 262 17.89 7.58 -3.84
C GLY A 262 17.30 7.29 -2.46
N SER A 263 17.28 6.01 -2.10
CA SER A 263 16.74 5.56 -0.81
C SER A 263 17.32 4.21 -0.39
N GLU A 264 17.48 4.02 0.92
CA GLU A 264 17.80 2.74 1.56
C GLU A 264 18.98 1.99 0.91
N LEU A 265 20.02 2.69 0.50
CA LEU A 265 21.23 2.05 0.02
C LEU A 265 22.20 1.77 1.17
N ARG A 266 21.62 1.24 2.25
CA ARG A 266 22.23 1.00 3.56
C ARG A 266 23.53 0.19 3.50
N GLY A 267 23.70 -0.71 2.54
CA GLY A 267 24.93 -1.46 2.36
C GLY A 267 26.04 -0.68 1.65
N LEU A 268 25.72 0.46 1.01
CA LEU A 268 26.68 1.32 0.30
C LEU A 268 27.10 2.54 1.13
N GLU A 269 26.16 3.13 1.86
CA GLU A 269 26.35 4.34 2.64
C GLU A 269 27.52 4.25 3.61
N PRO A 270 27.69 3.13 4.37
CA PRO A 270 28.75 2.99 5.35
C PRO A 270 30.07 2.42 4.79
N ILE A 271 30.19 2.19 3.48
CA ILE A 271 31.46 1.73 2.89
C ILE A 271 32.55 2.77 3.16
N ARG A 272 33.60 2.37 3.86
CA ARG A 272 34.72 3.21 4.21
C ARG A 272 35.81 3.13 3.15
N GLY A 273 36.28 4.30 2.74
CA GLY A 273 37.46 4.41 1.85
C GLY A 273 38.77 4.29 2.60
N PRO A 274 39.89 4.31 1.85
CA PRO A 274 41.23 4.06 2.43
C PRO A 274 41.74 5.14 3.39
N ALA A 275 41.18 6.33 3.36
CA ALA A 275 41.57 7.45 4.22
C ALA A 275 40.74 7.52 5.52
N TRP A 276 39.75 6.65 5.69
CA TRP A 276 38.87 6.65 6.85
C TRP A 276 39.64 6.33 8.15
N THR A 277 39.37 7.10 9.19
CA THR A 277 39.87 6.86 10.56
C THR A 277 38.74 7.09 11.55
N PRO A 278 38.76 6.46 12.76
CA PRO A 278 37.74 6.68 13.77
C PRO A 278 37.48 8.15 14.14
N ALA A 279 38.54 8.94 14.23
CA ALA A 279 38.45 10.37 14.55
C ALA A 279 38.08 11.25 13.35
N GLY A 280 38.15 10.71 12.13
CA GLY A 280 38.02 11.48 10.91
C GLY A 280 39.21 12.46 10.74
N THR A 281 39.09 13.31 9.72
CA THR A 281 39.88 14.54 9.57
C THR A 281 38.97 15.74 9.84
N THR A 282 39.54 16.93 9.97
CA THR A 282 38.73 18.14 10.10
C THR A 282 38.77 18.94 8.78
N ASP A 283 37.60 19.49 8.41
CA ASP A 283 37.55 20.55 7.39
C ASP A 283 38.12 21.89 7.93
N GLY A 284 38.18 22.89 7.08
CA GLY A 284 38.67 24.23 7.48
C GLY A 284 37.85 24.93 8.56
N PHE A 285 36.70 24.37 8.94
CA PHE A 285 35.76 24.87 9.96
C PHE A 285 35.79 24.08 11.26
N GLY A 286 36.57 23.00 11.32
CA GLY A 286 36.69 22.13 12.51
C GLY A 286 35.65 21.00 12.57
N HIS A 287 34.90 20.74 11.50
CA HIS A 287 33.97 19.62 11.46
C HIS A 287 34.75 18.32 11.12
N ALA A 288 34.24 17.20 11.62
CA ALA A 288 34.79 15.90 11.27
C ALA A 288 34.42 15.52 9.82
N VAL A 289 35.40 15.00 9.13
CA VAL A 289 35.24 14.46 7.75
C VAL A 289 35.74 13.03 7.73
N TRP A 290 34.84 12.11 7.32
CA TRP A 290 35.15 10.71 7.14
C TRP A 290 35.16 10.35 5.65
N ASP A 291 36.00 9.36 5.28
CA ASP A 291 36.06 8.87 3.91
C ASP A 291 34.94 7.84 3.67
N TYR A 292 33.79 8.33 3.21
CA TYR A 292 32.64 7.55 2.77
C TYR A 292 32.36 7.82 1.30
N PRO A 293 33.00 7.05 0.37
CA PRO A 293 32.97 7.34 -1.06
C PRO A 293 31.58 7.42 -1.68
N PHE A 294 30.64 6.60 -1.19
CA PHE A 294 29.27 6.63 -1.67
C PHE A 294 28.53 7.89 -1.22
N VAL A 295 28.68 8.28 0.05
CA VAL A 295 28.07 9.51 0.59
C VAL A 295 28.58 10.76 -0.13
N ASP A 296 29.89 10.81 -0.43
CA ASP A 296 30.45 11.91 -1.23
C ASP A 296 29.90 11.90 -2.66
N GLY A 297 29.66 10.71 -3.22
CA GLY A 297 28.99 10.56 -4.50
C GLY A 297 27.54 11.06 -4.48
N LEU A 298 26.79 10.82 -3.41
CA LEU A 298 25.44 11.34 -3.21
C LEU A 298 25.41 12.88 -3.11
N LYS A 299 26.35 13.48 -2.39
CA LYS A 299 26.48 14.96 -2.31
C LYS A 299 26.73 15.55 -3.70
N LYS A 300 27.63 14.96 -4.48
CA LYS A 300 27.86 15.37 -5.86
C LYS A 300 26.61 15.20 -6.73
N LEU A 301 25.89 14.10 -6.56
CA LEU A 301 24.65 13.82 -7.29
C LEU A 301 23.57 14.86 -6.94
N ALA A 302 23.42 15.23 -5.65
CA ALA A 302 22.52 16.29 -5.21
C ALA A 302 22.85 17.64 -5.88
N SER A 303 24.13 17.97 -5.97
CA SER A 303 24.61 19.18 -6.67
C SER A 303 24.28 19.13 -8.17
N ASP A 304 24.45 18.00 -8.82
CA ASP A 304 24.15 17.85 -10.25
C ASP A 304 22.62 17.94 -10.49
N VAL A 305 21.79 17.35 -9.64
CA VAL A 305 20.32 17.47 -9.72
C VAL A 305 19.90 18.94 -9.49
N ARG A 306 20.49 19.62 -8.53
CA ARG A 306 20.24 21.06 -8.32
C ARG A 306 20.60 21.87 -9.56
N ALA A 307 21.72 21.59 -10.18
CA ALA A 307 22.15 22.27 -11.41
C ALA A 307 21.16 22.02 -12.57
N VAL A 308 20.58 20.82 -12.67
CA VAL A 308 19.50 20.53 -13.63
C VAL A 308 18.29 21.39 -13.37
N PHE A 309 17.80 21.46 -12.16
CA PHE A 309 16.61 22.25 -11.79
C PHE A 309 16.84 23.74 -12.02
N ASP A 310 17.93 24.27 -11.49
CA ASP A 310 18.25 25.71 -11.62
C ASP A 310 18.46 26.11 -13.09
N GLY A 311 19.12 25.24 -13.88
CA GLY A 311 19.31 25.42 -15.31
C GLY A 311 18.02 25.47 -16.13
N GLN A 312 16.95 24.84 -15.64
CA GLN A 312 15.62 24.86 -16.24
C GLN A 312 14.70 25.93 -15.63
N GLY A 313 15.22 26.78 -14.74
CA GLY A 313 14.43 27.81 -14.07
C GLY A 313 13.54 27.28 -12.95
N LEU A 314 13.75 26.03 -12.52
CA LEU A 314 13.03 25.35 -11.44
C LEU A 314 13.82 25.44 -10.13
N MET A 315 14.16 26.65 -9.72
CA MET A 315 14.88 26.87 -8.47
C MET A 315 14.02 26.48 -7.26
N LYS A 316 14.68 26.22 -6.15
CA LYS A 316 14.02 26.03 -4.86
C LYS A 316 13.01 27.14 -4.59
N SER A 317 11.78 26.77 -4.26
CA SER A 317 10.64 27.67 -4.10
C SER A 317 9.93 27.44 -2.77
N SER A 318 9.19 28.45 -2.31
CA SER A 318 8.22 28.33 -1.21
C SER A 318 6.79 28.10 -1.71
N VAL A 319 6.61 28.01 -3.03
CA VAL A 319 5.33 27.73 -3.69
C VAL A 319 5.50 26.48 -4.53
N SER A 320 4.52 25.59 -4.51
CA SER A 320 4.53 24.35 -5.28
C SER A 320 4.61 24.64 -6.80
N PRO A 321 5.45 23.91 -7.55
CA PRO A 321 6.37 22.88 -7.09
C PRO A 321 7.57 23.48 -6.33
N PHE A 322 7.90 22.92 -5.17
CA PHE A 322 8.98 23.47 -4.31
C PHE A 322 10.38 23.17 -4.83
N ASN A 323 10.54 22.15 -5.67
CA ASN A 323 11.80 21.68 -6.25
C ASN A 323 12.88 21.39 -5.18
N LEU A 324 12.45 20.79 -4.06
CA LEU A 324 13.35 20.36 -2.99
C LEU A 324 14.03 19.04 -3.36
N ILE A 325 15.17 18.80 -2.72
CA ILE A 325 15.96 17.57 -2.91
C ILE A 325 16.16 16.88 -1.56
N SER A 326 16.04 15.55 -1.54
CA SER A 326 16.33 14.73 -0.38
C SER A 326 16.95 13.40 -0.80
N TYR A 327 17.37 12.65 0.18
CA TYR A 327 17.68 11.23 0.17
C TYR A 327 16.86 10.57 1.27
N SER A 328 16.48 9.31 1.16
CA SER A 328 15.79 8.61 2.24
C SER A 328 16.65 7.49 2.80
N ALA A 329 17.07 7.61 4.05
CA ALA A 329 17.85 6.59 4.73
C ALA A 329 16.96 5.54 5.40
N ASP A 330 17.46 4.34 5.57
CA ASP A 330 16.78 3.28 6.31
C ASP A 330 16.63 3.66 7.80
N TRP A 331 15.54 3.22 8.42
CA TRP A 331 15.24 3.49 9.84
C TRP A 331 16.35 3.06 10.80
N SER A 332 17.14 2.08 10.42
CA SER A 332 18.14 1.46 11.31
C SER A 332 19.48 2.19 11.36
N ASP A 333 19.80 3.05 10.38
CA ASP A 333 21.12 3.71 10.30
C ASP A 333 21.09 5.22 9.98
N TRP A 334 19.94 5.83 9.81
CA TRP A 334 19.81 7.26 9.48
C TRP A 334 20.54 8.21 10.44
N MET A 335 20.69 7.81 11.73
CA MET A 335 21.41 8.58 12.75
C MET A 335 22.91 8.26 12.80
N GLY A 336 23.32 7.09 12.34
CA GLY A 336 24.68 6.61 12.42
C GLY A 336 24.81 5.10 12.27
N PHE A 337 25.98 4.65 11.92
CA PHE A 337 26.28 3.26 11.62
C PHE A 337 27.37 2.70 12.53
N GLN A 338 27.20 1.44 12.96
CA GLN A 338 28.18 0.69 13.77
C GLN A 338 28.94 -0.25 12.85
N HIS A 339 30.17 0.13 12.48
CA HIS A 339 30.97 -0.67 11.56
C HIS A 339 31.41 -1.99 12.16
N PRO A 340 31.30 -3.11 11.44
CA PRO A 340 31.84 -4.39 11.86
C PRO A 340 33.32 -4.27 12.22
N GLY A 341 33.71 -4.79 13.38
CA GLY A 341 35.08 -4.73 13.88
C GLY A 341 35.53 -3.38 14.41
N ALA A 342 34.73 -2.34 14.33
CA ALA A 342 34.98 -1.07 14.99
C ALA A 342 34.10 -0.95 16.25
N ASN A 343 34.65 -0.39 17.30
CA ASN A 343 33.98 -0.35 18.61
C ASN A 343 33.29 1.00 18.80
N GLY A 344 32.25 1.31 18.02
CA GLY A 344 31.58 2.59 18.07
C GLY A 344 30.50 2.77 17.00
N GLN A 345 29.89 3.95 16.98
CA GLN A 345 28.92 4.41 16.01
C GLN A 345 29.33 5.76 15.40
N TRP A 346 29.21 5.87 14.10
CA TRP A 346 29.58 7.06 13.33
C TRP A 346 28.36 7.62 12.62
N PRO A 347 28.10 8.95 12.70
CA PRO A 347 27.01 9.63 11.99
C PRO A 347 27.43 9.82 10.51
N HIS A 348 27.54 8.74 9.77
CA HIS A 348 28.09 8.64 8.43
C HIS A 348 27.32 9.44 7.38
N LEU A 349 26.02 9.67 7.57
CA LEU A 349 25.18 10.45 6.68
C LEU A 349 25.16 11.96 7.00
N ASP A 350 25.71 12.41 8.13
CA ASP A 350 25.69 13.82 8.50
C ASP A 350 26.30 14.76 7.45
N ALA A 351 27.31 14.29 6.73
CA ALA A 351 27.92 15.06 5.65
C ALA A 351 26.94 15.27 4.47
N LEU A 352 26.02 14.34 4.23
CA LEU A 352 24.93 14.48 3.27
C LEU A 352 23.86 15.40 3.82
N TRP A 353 23.43 15.17 5.07
CA TRP A 353 22.38 15.98 5.70
C TRP A 353 22.76 17.46 5.81
N ALA A 354 24.03 17.73 6.02
CA ALA A 354 24.54 19.10 6.09
C ALA A 354 24.75 19.75 4.70
N ASP A 355 24.74 18.98 3.61
CA ASP A 355 24.99 19.50 2.27
C ASP A 355 23.91 20.51 1.87
N GLN A 356 24.33 21.65 1.27
CA GLN A 356 23.44 22.76 0.89
C GLN A 356 22.39 22.38 -0.16
N ASN A 357 22.63 21.32 -0.93
CA ASN A 357 21.70 20.83 -1.96
C ASN A 357 20.66 19.85 -1.44
N ILE A 358 20.80 19.39 -0.21
CA ILE A 358 19.80 18.59 0.49
C ILE A 358 18.92 19.52 1.32
N ASP A 359 17.60 19.42 1.16
CA ASP A 359 16.65 20.33 1.78
C ASP A 359 15.90 19.69 2.97
N VAL A 360 15.73 18.39 2.95
CA VAL A 360 15.00 17.59 3.94
C VAL A 360 15.85 16.37 4.32
N VAL A 361 15.83 16.01 5.60
CA VAL A 361 16.42 14.74 6.08
C VAL A 361 15.38 13.66 5.92
N GLY A 362 15.52 12.81 4.92
CA GLY A 362 14.58 11.74 4.62
C GLY A 362 14.86 10.48 5.42
N LEU A 363 13.82 9.83 5.86
CA LEU A 363 13.86 8.64 6.71
C LEU A 363 12.71 7.71 6.34
N ASP A 364 13.01 6.45 6.04
CA ASP A 364 12.02 5.39 5.87
C ASP A 364 11.73 4.80 7.25
N ASN A 365 10.63 5.25 7.85
CA ASN A 365 10.33 5.04 9.27
C ASN A 365 9.49 3.79 9.49
N TYR A 366 10.15 2.66 9.64
CA TYR A 366 9.52 1.38 10.01
C TYR A 366 9.87 0.96 11.45
N LEU A 367 9.97 1.91 12.35
CA LEU A 367 10.29 1.68 13.75
C LEU A 367 9.08 1.13 14.54
N PRO A 368 9.28 0.17 15.47
CA PRO A 368 8.20 -0.52 16.18
C PRO A 368 7.31 0.42 17.01
N LEU A 369 5.99 0.22 16.98
CA LEU A 369 5.05 0.89 17.87
C LEU A 369 4.48 -0.04 18.96
N SER A 370 4.91 -1.28 19.03
CA SER A 370 4.48 -2.24 20.02
C SER A 370 5.52 -3.33 20.23
N ASP A 371 5.37 -4.04 21.36
CA ASP A 371 6.10 -5.27 21.68
C ASP A 371 5.14 -6.29 22.31
N TRP A 372 4.10 -6.64 21.55
CA TRP A 372 2.98 -7.44 22.02
C TRP A 372 3.18 -8.93 21.72
N THR A 373 3.26 -9.75 22.78
CA THR A 373 3.40 -11.21 22.63
C THR A 373 2.07 -11.92 22.32
N THR A 374 2.11 -13.22 22.05
CA THR A 374 0.91 -14.04 21.76
C THR A 374 0.01 -14.31 22.95
N GLY A 375 0.22 -13.71 24.08
CA GLY A 375 -0.61 -13.88 25.28
C GLY A 375 -0.50 -12.69 26.21
N ASP A 376 -1.25 -12.74 27.30
CA ASP A 376 -1.27 -11.66 28.29
C ASP A 376 0.00 -11.63 29.16
N GLY A 377 0.98 -12.46 28.84
CA GLY A 377 2.21 -12.64 29.63
C GLY A 377 3.36 -11.72 29.24
N GLY A 378 3.25 -10.93 28.16
CA GLY A 378 4.29 -10.01 27.72
C GLY A 378 4.51 -8.83 28.67
N LEU A 379 5.69 -8.20 28.58
CA LEU A 379 6.02 -7.07 29.46
C LEU A 379 5.05 -5.90 29.30
N ASP A 380 4.65 -5.57 28.08
CA ASP A 380 3.74 -4.46 27.83
C ASP A 380 2.36 -4.70 28.45
N ALA A 381 1.84 -5.93 28.37
CA ALA A 381 0.57 -6.27 29.01
C ALA A 381 0.66 -6.26 30.55
N ARG A 382 1.73 -6.81 31.11
CA ARG A 382 1.93 -6.88 32.57
C ARG A 382 2.16 -5.53 33.21
N SER A 383 2.83 -4.61 32.52
CA SER A 383 3.18 -3.28 33.01
C SER A 383 2.19 -2.20 32.59
N TRP A 384 1.03 -2.58 32.06
CA TRP A 384 0.03 -1.68 31.51
C TRP A 384 -0.40 -0.55 32.45
N LEU A 385 -0.72 -0.89 33.69
CA LEU A 385 -1.17 0.06 34.71
C LEU A 385 -0.02 0.69 35.50
N ALA A 386 1.22 0.19 35.34
CA ALA A 386 2.35 0.72 36.06
C ALA A 386 2.59 2.19 35.66
N PRO A 387 2.95 3.08 36.62
CA PRO A 387 3.25 4.46 36.29
C PRO A 387 4.37 4.53 35.26
N ARG A 388 4.23 5.42 34.28
CA ARG A 388 5.37 5.74 33.42
C ARG A 388 6.48 6.34 34.25
N PRO A 389 7.75 6.04 33.92
CA PRO A 389 8.87 6.70 34.57
C PRO A 389 8.74 8.21 34.45
N SER A 390 9.16 8.93 35.44
CA SER A 390 9.25 10.39 35.38
C SER A 390 10.11 10.79 34.18
N ALA A 391 9.84 11.98 33.60
CA ALA A 391 10.44 12.50 32.38
C ALA A 391 11.99 12.59 32.35
N ALA A 392 12.68 12.01 33.30
CA ALA A 392 14.13 11.89 33.31
C ALA A 392 14.55 10.74 32.35
N TRP A 393 15.09 11.11 31.22
CA TRP A 393 15.80 10.19 30.34
C TRP A 393 17.17 9.85 30.95
N PRO A 394 17.57 8.60 30.94
CA PRO A 394 16.87 7.40 30.50
C PRO A 394 16.04 6.80 31.65
N PRO A 395 14.96 6.08 31.34
CA PRO A 395 14.30 5.29 32.38
C PRO A 395 15.28 4.27 32.94
N SER A 396 15.19 4.01 34.23
CA SER A 396 15.92 2.88 34.81
C SER A 396 15.41 1.56 34.24
N PRO A 397 16.17 0.46 34.25
CA PRO A 397 15.70 -0.83 33.78
C PRO A 397 14.40 -1.30 34.42
N THR A 398 14.12 -0.87 35.66
CA THR A 398 12.88 -1.13 36.39
C THR A 398 11.71 -0.29 35.88
N ASP A 399 12.00 0.88 35.29
CA ASP A 399 11.00 1.82 34.80
C ASP A 399 10.57 1.53 33.35
N MET A 400 11.36 0.76 32.58
CA MET A 400 11.06 0.39 31.20
C MET A 400 9.71 -0.33 31.01
N ASN A 401 9.18 -0.88 32.07
CA ASN A 401 7.95 -1.67 32.06
C ASN A 401 6.70 -0.85 32.44
N GLY A 402 6.87 0.42 32.85
CA GLY A 402 5.76 1.26 33.24
C GLY A 402 5.11 1.94 32.05
N LEU A 403 3.86 1.61 31.72
CA LEU A 403 3.11 2.22 30.62
C LEU A 403 2.14 3.30 31.09
N GLY A 404 1.67 3.25 32.35
CA GLY A 404 0.76 4.25 32.94
C GLY A 404 -0.55 4.42 32.17
N LEU A 405 -1.05 3.36 31.56
CA LEU A 405 -2.27 3.36 30.77
C LEU A 405 -3.46 2.86 31.59
N SER A 406 -4.67 3.30 31.25
CA SER A 406 -5.91 2.88 31.88
C SER A 406 -6.66 1.85 31.02
N GLY A 407 -7.54 1.08 31.68
CA GLY A 407 -8.36 0.07 31.01
C GLY A 407 -7.63 -1.27 30.82
N PRO A 408 -8.25 -2.24 30.14
CA PRO A 408 -7.66 -3.54 29.91
C PRO A 408 -6.51 -3.45 28.89
N PRO A 409 -5.42 -4.21 29.10
CA PRO A 409 -4.30 -4.26 28.17
C PRO A 409 -4.71 -4.75 26.79
N THR A 410 -4.27 -4.04 25.74
CA THR A 410 -4.56 -4.42 24.36
C THR A 410 -3.61 -3.71 23.39
N PRO A 411 -3.13 -4.38 22.33
CA PRO A 411 -2.34 -3.71 21.28
C PRO A 411 -3.15 -2.67 20.49
N TYR A 412 -4.49 -2.75 20.54
CA TYR A 412 -5.40 -1.85 19.80
C TYR A 412 -5.73 -0.55 20.56
N SER A 413 -4.88 -0.12 21.45
CA SER A 413 -5.01 1.15 22.15
C SER A 413 -4.26 2.27 21.42
N LEU A 414 -4.96 3.30 20.99
CA LEU A 414 -4.36 4.46 20.34
C LEU A 414 -3.35 5.16 21.27
N ALA A 415 -3.67 5.26 22.58
CA ALA A 415 -2.76 5.85 23.57
C ALA A 415 -1.45 5.02 23.74
N TYR A 416 -1.56 3.70 23.66
CA TYR A 416 -0.42 2.80 23.70
C TYR A 416 0.48 3.00 22.47
N LEU A 417 -0.09 2.95 21.26
CA LEU A 417 0.67 3.14 20.03
C LEU A 417 1.33 4.54 19.98
N LYS A 418 0.58 5.59 20.30
CA LYS A 418 1.12 6.96 20.38
C LYS A 418 2.25 7.08 21.41
N GLY A 419 2.14 6.40 22.54
CA GLY A 419 3.17 6.36 23.56
C GLY A 419 4.49 5.72 23.11
N ASN A 420 4.47 4.94 22.05
CA ASN A 420 5.63 4.24 21.50
C ASN A 420 6.22 4.91 20.25
N ILE A 421 5.71 6.04 19.80
CA ILE A 421 6.30 6.81 18.68
C ILE A 421 7.64 7.44 19.10
N GLU A 422 7.66 8.16 20.23
CA GLU A 422 8.87 8.57 20.94
C GLU A 422 8.87 7.82 22.30
N GLY A 423 8.99 6.49 22.24
CA GLY A 423 8.98 5.58 23.39
C GLY A 423 9.15 4.12 22.98
N GLY A 424 9.33 3.26 23.94
CA GLY A 424 9.43 1.81 23.73
C GLY A 424 10.73 1.37 23.05
N GLU A 425 10.64 0.34 22.21
CA GLU A 425 11.80 -0.19 21.50
C GLU A 425 12.45 0.87 20.61
N LYS A 426 13.80 0.91 20.63
CA LYS A 426 14.64 1.88 19.91
C LYS A 426 14.49 3.34 20.42
N PHE A 427 13.81 3.55 21.53
CA PHE A 427 13.78 4.81 22.26
C PHE A 427 14.27 4.63 23.70
N ASP A 428 13.57 3.81 24.48
CA ASP A 428 13.87 3.54 25.89
C ASP A 428 14.76 2.32 26.05
N TRP A 429 14.59 1.31 25.18
CA TRP A 429 15.23 0.01 25.25
C TRP A 429 15.36 -0.64 23.87
N TRP A 430 16.04 -1.79 23.82
CA TRP A 430 16.24 -2.57 22.63
C TRP A 430 16.43 -4.05 22.94
N TYR A 431 16.40 -4.91 21.92
CA TYR A 431 16.65 -6.34 22.08
C TYR A 431 17.99 -6.80 21.48
N GLY A 432 18.50 -6.17 20.47
CA GLY A 432 19.61 -6.69 19.69
C GLY A 432 19.09 -7.71 18.68
N ASP A 433 18.52 -7.22 17.60
CA ASP A 433 17.60 -7.95 16.74
C ASP A 433 18.19 -9.15 15.98
N GLY A 434 19.48 -9.39 16.09
CA GLY A 434 20.15 -10.45 15.36
C GLY A 434 20.00 -11.85 15.88
N VAL A 435 19.77 -11.98 17.13
CA VAL A 435 20.01 -13.26 17.81
C VAL A 435 18.75 -14.09 18.00
N ASN A 436 17.58 -13.49 18.08
CA ASN A 436 16.37 -14.15 18.53
C ASN A 436 15.24 -14.15 17.52
N GLY A 437 15.56 -14.51 16.29
CA GLY A 437 14.55 -14.78 15.26
C GLY A 437 13.85 -13.55 14.73
N GLY A 438 14.41 -12.38 14.94
CA GLY A 438 14.01 -11.20 14.18
C GLY A 438 14.43 -11.40 12.72
N PRO A 439 13.48 -11.47 11.81
CA PRO A 439 13.81 -11.46 10.39
C PRO A 439 14.28 -10.07 10.01
N GLY A 440 15.02 -9.94 8.97
CA GLY A 440 15.53 -8.66 8.50
C GLY A 440 16.79 -8.20 9.20
N LEU A 441 17.50 -9.15 9.78
CA LEU A 441 18.84 -8.90 10.25
C LEU A 441 19.70 -8.41 9.13
N ASP A 442 20.36 -7.32 9.37
CA ASP A 442 21.55 -7.04 8.63
C ASP A 442 22.49 -8.25 8.77
N PRO A 443 22.81 -8.97 7.69
CA PRO A 443 23.74 -10.08 7.73
C PRO A 443 25.14 -9.65 8.22
N ASN A 444 25.40 -8.35 8.27
CA ASN A 444 26.63 -7.78 8.82
C ASN A 444 26.55 -7.52 10.33
N GLY A 445 25.45 -7.84 11.00
CA GLY A 445 25.29 -7.68 12.44
C GLY A 445 25.25 -6.23 12.92
N SER A 446 24.90 -5.28 12.05
CA SER A 446 24.89 -3.85 12.40
C SER A 446 23.78 -3.44 13.34
N ASP A 447 22.80 -4.30 13.59
CA ASP A 447 21.78 -4.09 14.64
C ASP A 447 22.30 -4.42 16.05
N LEU A 448 23.53 -4.88 16.17
CA LEU A 448 24.17 -5.15 17.44
C LEU A 448 24.80 -3.87 18.01
N ILE A 449 24.23 -3.32 19.06
CA ILE A 449 24.89 -2.27 19.82
C ILE A 449 25.90 -2.95 20.77
N VAL A 450 27.15 -3.05 20.31
CA VAL A 450 28.21 -3.83 21.01
C VAL A 450 28.45 -3.34 22.43
N SER A 451 28.21 -2.04 22.70
CA SER A 451 28.36 -1.48 24.05
C SER A 451 27.24 -1.80 25.02
N LEU A 452 26.15 -2.40 24.55
CA LEU A 452 25.01 -2.73 25.40
C LEU A 452 24.82 -4.24 25.51
N PRO A 453 24.32 -4.72 26.66
CA PRO A 453 23.95 -6.13 26.79
C PRO A 453 22.95 -6.53 25.71
N GLN A 454 23.17 -7.69 25.12
CA GLN A 454 22.20 -8.27 24.19
C GLN A 454 20.96 -8.72 24.96
N GLY A 455 19.77 -8.29 24.50
CA GLY A 455 18.52 -8.76 25.01
C GLY A 455 18.05 -10.04 24.33
N ASP A 456 16.88 -10.51 24.74
CA ASP A 456 16.21 -11.67 24.17
C ASP A 456 14.70 -11.38 24.02
N ARG A 457 14.25 -11.24 22.78
CA ARG A 457 12.84 -10.95 22.47
C ARG A 457 11.90 -12.08 22.91
N LEU A 458 12.31 -13.33 22.78
CA LEU A 458 11.46 -14.48 23.14
C LEU A 458 11.24 -14.58 24.65
N THR A 459 12.22 -14.21 25.45
CA THR A 459 12.13 -14.15 26.92
C THR A 459 11.77 -12.76 27.43
N GLN A 460 11.60 -11.77 26.52
CA GLN A 460 11.34 -10.37 26.86
C GLN A 460 12.44 -9.74 27.73
N SER A 461 13.70 -10.14 27.53
CA SER A 461 14.87 -9.58 28.23
C SER A 461 15.36 -8.32 27.51
N ARG A 462 14.81 -7.18 27.85
CA ARG A 462 15.11 -5.87 27.27
C ARG A 462 16.37 -5.26 27.88
N SER A 463 17.16 -4.56 27.05
CA SER A 463 18.31 -3.76 27.49
C SER A 463 17.97 -2.28 27.38
N ALA A 464 18.20 -1.52 28.45
CA ALA A 464 17.93 -0.08 28.48
C ALA A 464 19.03 0.73 27.79
N PHE A 465 18.65 1.83 27.14
CA PHE A 465 19.57 2.91 26.82
C PHE A 465 19.84 3.79 28.05
N TYR A 466 21.04 4.35 28.14
CA TYR A 466 21.44 5.26 29.23
C TYR A 466 21.51 6.72 28.75
N ALA A 467 21.62 7.66 29.65
CA ALA A 467 21.52 9.11 29.42
C ALA A 467 22.41 9.66 28.31
N ASN A 468 23.53 9.06 28.05
CA ASN A 468 24.49 9.49 27.04
C ASN A 468 24.42 8.64 25.77
N GLN A 469 23.37 7.84 25.60
CA GLN A 469 23.21 6.87 24.52
C GLN A 469 22.06 7.23 23.55
N GLN A 470 21.53 8.47 23.61
CA GLN A 470 20.48 8.89 22.69
C GLN A 470 20.86 8.75 21.21
N SER A 471 22.14 8.95 20.89
CA SER A 471 22.65 8.76 19.54
C SER A 471 22.58 7.30 19.03
N LEU A 472 22.36 6.33 19.93
CA LEU A 472 22.24 4.91 19.61
C LEU A 472 20.77 4.48 19.44
N ALA A 473 19.82 5.32 19.80
CA ALA A 473 18.40 5.03 19.82
C ALA A 473 17.67 5.70 18.66
N ASN A 474 17.35 4.92 17.63
CA ASN A 474 16.87 5.43 16.33
C ASN A 474 15.56 6.23 16.37
N LYS A 475 14.77 6.18 17.46
CA LYS A 475 13.58 7.03 17.66
C LYS A 475 13.87 8.37 18.35
N GLN A 476 15.13 8.69 18.61
CA GLN A 476 15.52 9.95 19.22
C GLN A 476 15.54 11.12 18.23
N TYR A 477 14.46 11.22 17.40
CA TYR A 477 14.32 12.25 16.35
C TYR A 477 14.57 13.65 16.89
N ARG A 478 13.94 13.99 18.02
CA ARG A 478 14.00 15.30 18.67
C ARG A 478 15.38 15.61 19.21
N TRP A 479 16.04 14.64 19.84
CA TRP A 479 17.41 14.79 20.32
C TRP A 479 18.36 15.01 19.14
N TRP A 480 18.27 14.16 18.10
CA TRP A 480 19.11 14.25 16.92
C TRP A 480 18.95 15.61 16.22
N TRP A 481 17.74 16.06 16.03
CA TRP A 481 17.44 17.33 15.37
C TRP A 481 17.97 18.56 16.12
N LYS A 482 17.96 18.51 17.48
CA LYS A 482 18.33 19.65 18.34
C LYS A 482 19.81 19.74 18.68
N ASN A 483 20.59 18.68 18.49
CA ASN A 483 21.95 18.61 18.95
C ASN A 483 22.96 18.55 17.80
N THR A 484 24.20 18.91 18.10
CA THR A 484 25.37 18.61 17.27
C THR A 484 25.74 17.15 17.45
N HIS A 485 26.30 16.51 16.44
CA HIS A 485 26.65 15.11 16.46
C HIS A 485 28.16 14.91 16.47
N GLN A 486 28.59 13.82 17.12
CA GLN A 486 29.95 13.35 17.16
C GLN A 486 29.94 11.83 16.98
N ALA A 487 31.05 11.27 16.53
CA ALA A 487 31.24 9.82 16.62
C ALA A 487 31.27 9.41 18.11
N VAL A 488 30.67 8.26 18.41
CA VAL A 488 30.64 7.67 19.77
C VAL A 488 31.39 6.35 19.71
N TYR A 489 32.58 6.28 20.29
CA TYR A 489 33.38 5.06 20.21
C TYR A 489 34.30 4.86 21.41
N ASP A 490 34.75 3.62 21.62
CA ASP A 490 35.75 3.24 22.60
C ASP A 490 37.14 3.21 21.91
N ASN A 491 38.05 4.00 22.41
CA ASN A 491 39.42 4.01 21.96
C ASN A 491 40.41 3.20 22.86
N GLY A 492 39.86 2.45 23.78
CA GLY A 492 40.64 1.62 24.71
C GLY A 492 41.16 2.36 25.97
N ASP A 493 40.70 3.59 26.24
CA ASP A 493 41.06 4.37 27.42
C ASP A 493 40.26 4.02 28.67
N GLY A 494 39.37 3.03 28.58
CA GLY A 494 38.53 2.57 29.71
C GLY A 494 37.28 3.39 29.94
N GLN A 495 37.00 4.40 29.14
CA GLN A 495 35.76 5.17 29.20
C GLN A 495 34.58 4.58 28.40
N GLY A 496 34.86 3.55 27.58
CA GLY A 496 33.86 2.93 26.73
C GLY A 496 33.38 3.82 25.58
N TRP A 497 32.13 3.64 25.17
CA TRP A 497 31.52 4.41 24.08
C TRP A 497 31.11 5.80 24.58
N VAL A 498 31.92 6.78 24.27
CA VAL A 498 31.69 8.20 24.59
C VAL A 498 31.85 9.06 23.33
N PRO A 499 31.25 10.25 23.26
CA PRO A 499 31.46 11.18 22.15
C PRO A 499 32.94 11.57 22.03
N ARG A 500 33.48 11.49 20.82
CA ARG A 500 34.89 11.76 20.54
C ARG A 500 35.07 12.55 19.26
N GLY A 501 36.16 13.29 19.20
CA GLY A 501 36.52 14.12 18.04
C GLY A 501 35.65 15.37 17.91
N PRO A 502 35.79 16.09 16.79
CA PRO A 502 34.99 17.29 16.51
C PRO A 502 33.52 16.92 16.18
N ALA A 503 32.64 17.90 16.30
CA ALA A 503 31.28 17.76 15.81
C ALA A 503 31.28 17.64 14.27
N THR A 504 30.26 16.97 13.75
CA THR A 504 30.00 16.88 12.30
C THR A 504 29.61 18.25 11.71
N ALA A 505 29.40 18.30 10.41
CA ALA A 505 28.93 19.52 9.73
C ALA A 505 27.43 19.80 9.99
N TRP A 506 26.69 18.87 10.59
CA TRP A 506 25.27 19.07 10.92
C TRP A 506 25.07 20.31 11.82
N GLN A 507 24.10 21.13 11.41
CA GLN A 507 23.68 22.28 12.20
C GLN A 507 22.32 21.99 12.83
N PRO A 508 22.19 22.04 14.16
CA PRO A 508 20.92 21.77 14.85
C PRO A 508 19.77 22.59 14.28
N GLN A 509 18.62 21.94 14.07
CA GLN A 509 17.38 22.56 13.63
C GLN A 509 17.46 23.29 12.26
N SER A 510 18.46 22.98 11.45
CA SER A 510 18.66 23.67 10.17
C SER A 510 17.74 23.17 9.05
N LYS A 511 17.30 21.91 9.11
CA LYS A 511 16.43 21.26 8.14
C LYS A 511 15.40 20.39 8.85
N PRO A 512 14.21 20.22 8.27
CA PRO A 512 13.24 19.27 8.81
C PRO A 512 13.61 17.82 8.51
N LEU A 513 13.13 16.89 9.34
CA LEU A 513 13.02 15.48 8.99
C LEU A 513 11.70 15.23 8.25
N ALA A 514 11.64 14.20 7.42
CA ALA A 514 10.38 13.68 6.88
C ALA A 514 10.40 12.15 6.90
N PHE A 515 9.28 11.54 7.28
CA PHE A 515 9.10 10.10 7.16
C PHE A 515 8.73 9.80 5.70
N ILE A 516 9.75 9.77 4.84
CA ILE A 516 9.55 9.59 3.40
C ILE A 516 8.70 8.33 3.16
N GLU A 517 9.04 7.23 3.81
CA GLU A 517 8.17 6.07 3.92
C GLU A 517 7.77 5.86 5.38
N TYR A 518 6.53 5.50 5.60
CA TYR A 518 6.08 4.85 6.83
C TYR A 518 4.86 3.99 6.55
N GLY A 519 4.68 2.96 7.35
CA GLY A 519 3.55 2.05 7.18
C GLY A 519 3.64 0.88 8.14
N TYR A 520 2.57 0.11 8.17
CA TYR A 520 2.46 -1.03 9.07
C TYR A 520 1.80 -2.18 8.30
N PRO A 521 2.40 -3.37 8.27
CA PRO A 521 1.79 -4.50 7.59
C PRO A 521 0.42 -4.81 8.22
N ALA A 522 -0.58 -5.01 7.37
CA ALA A 522 -1.95 -5.30 7.79
C ALA A 522 -2.10 -6.76 8.25
N VAL A 523 -1.22 -7.17 9.17
CA VAL A 523 -1.16 -8.50 9.76
C VAL A 523 -1.15 -8.43 11.27
N ASP A 524 -1.53 -9.51 11.91
CA ASP A 524 -1.53 -9.63 13.37
C ASP A 524 -0.16 -9.21 13.95
N ARG A 525 -0.16 -8.28 14.90
CA ARG A 525 1.02 -7.65 15.49
C ARG A 525 1.94 -6.92 14.50
N GLY A 526 1.37 -6.40 13.41
CA GLY A 526 2.13 -5.65 12.39
C GLY A 526 2.95 -4.48 12.94
N THR A 527 2.58 -3.95 14.08
CA THR A 527 3.28 -2.85 14.77
C THR A 527 4.50 -3.27 15.59
N ASN A 528 4.72 -4.59 15.81
CA ASN A 528 5.93 -5.07 16.51
C ASN A 528 7.21 -4.91 15.69
N GLN A 529 7.12 -5.17 14.39
CA GLN A 529 8.23 -5.06 13.46
C GLN A 529 7.71 -4.59 12.09
N PRO A 530 7.42 -3.31 11.94
CA PRO A 530 6.87 -2.77 10.68
C PRO A 530 7.84 -2.89 9.50
N ASN A 531 9.13 -3.04 9.78
CA ASN A 531 10.21 -3.16 8.81
C ASN A 531 10.24 -4.50 8.07
N VAL A 532 9.45 -5.49 8.48
CA VAL A 532 9.42 -6.81 7.84
C VAL A 532 8.19 -6.97 6.96
N PHE A 533 8.34 -7.74 5.91
CA PHE A 533 7.27 -8.03 4.96
C PHE A 533 7.30 -9.50 4.55
N PHE A 534 6.17 -10.01 4.14
CA PHE A 534 6.03 -11.36 3.61
C PHE A 534 5.96 -11.29 2.07
N ASP A 535 6.98 -11.82 1.43
CA ASP A 535 7.09 -11.94 -0.03
C ASP A 535 7.67 -13.32 -0.38
N ALA A 536 6.83 -14.21 -0.89
CA ALA A 536 7.22 -15.60 -1.14
C ALA A 536 8.39 -15.77 -2.14
N LYS A 537 8.69 -14.78 -2.97
CA LYS A 537 9.83 -14.83 -3.88
C LYS A 537 11.14 -14.40 -3.22
N SER A 538 11.07 -13.56 -2.20
CA SER A 538 12.24 -12.98 -1.55
C SER A 538 12.80 -13.92 -0.48
N THR A 539 14.11 -14.05 -0.45
CA THR A 539 14.82 -14.75 0.64
C THR A 539 14.76 -13.99 1.97
N GLU A 540 14.34 -12.74 1.96
CA GLU A 540 14.19 -11.89 3.13
C GLU A 540 12.74 -11.84 3.64
N SER A 541 11.88 -12.68 3.10
CA SER A 541 10.48 -12.77 3.48
C SER A 541 10.31 -13.14 4.96
N ALA A 542 9.54 -12.36 5.69
CA ALA A 542 9.33 -12.54 7.11
C ALA A 542 8.02 -11.90 7.58
N THR A 543 7.59 -12.27 8.80
CA THR A 543 6.48 -11.61 9.48
C THR A 543 6.93 -11.01 10.79
N PRO A 544 6.21 -9.98 11.30
CA PRO A 544 6.48 -9.43 12.62
C PRO A 544 6.53 -10.51 13.69
N CYS A 545 7.43 -10.36 14.66
CA CYS A 545 7.56 -11.30 15.77
C CYS A 545 6.22 -11.45 16.50
N TRP A 546 5.88 -12.68 16.88
CA TRP A 546 4.63 -13.07 17.52
C TRP A 546 3.39 -13.07 16.62
N SER A 547 3.47 -12.75 15.33
CA SER A 547 2.32 -12.83 14.42
C SER A 547 1.74 -14.24 14.37
N ILE A 548 0.40 -14.31 14.39
CA ILE A 548 -0.34 -15.56 14.25
C ILE A 548 -0.44 -15.93 12.76
N TRP A 549 -0.37 -17.22 12.47
CA TRP A 549 -0.55 -17.77 11.14
C TRP A 549 -1.82 -18.61 11.08
N ASN A 550 -2.60 -18.43 10.04
CA ASN A 550 -3.82 -19.17 9.80
C ASN A 550 -3.64 -20.17 8.65
N PRO A 551 -4.29 -21.34 8.70
CA PRO A 551 -4.41 -22.22 7.55
C PRO A 551 -5.08 -21.51 6.37
N ILE A 552 -4.57 -21.77 5.15
CA ILE A 552 -5.16 -21.25 3.91
C ILE A 552 -5.82 -22.39 3.13
N PRO A 553 -6.90 -22.12 2.36
CA PRO A 553 -7.51 -23.09 1.48
C PRO A 553 -6.49 -23.66 0.48
N GLY A 554 -6.45 -24.97 0.34
CA GLY A 554 -5.47 -25.65 -0.53
C GLY A 554 -4.19 -26.08 0.17
N GLY A 555 -4.05 -25.80 1.46
CA GLY A 555 -2.92 -26.19 2.31
C GLY A 555 -1.86 -25.07 2.43
N GLY A 556 -1.17 -25.10 3.55
CA GLY A 556 -0.18 -24.06 3.92
C GLY A 556 -0.70 -23.10 4.99
N LEU A 557 0.11 -22.12 5.32
CA LEU A 557 -0.17 -21.10 6.34
C LEU A 557 0.05 -19.71 5.76
N ALA A 558 -0.77 -18.75 6.16
CA ALA A 558 -0.59 -17.33 5.86
C ALA A 558 -0.63 -16.50 7.14
N PRO A 559 0.03 -15.35 7.20
CA PRO A 559 -0.12 -14.41 8.30
C PRO A 559 -1.60 -14.04 8.47
N LYS A 560 -2.07 -14.00 9.71
CA LYS A 560 -3.42 -13.54 10.01
C LYS A 560 -3.55 -12.06 9.66
N ARG A 561 -4.46 -11.73 8.74
CA ARG A 561 -4.75 -10.34 8.35
C ARG A 561 -5.32 -9.55 9.53
N ASP A 562 -4.85 -8.32 9.70
CA ASP A 562 -5.31 -7.38 10.72
C ASP A 562 -5.22 -5.93 10.23
N ASP A 563 -6.24 -5.49 9.52
CA ASP A 563 -6.34 -4.11 9.01
C ASP A 563 -6.53 -3.10 10.17
N THR A 564 -7.05 -3.55 11.31
CA THR A 564 -7.34 -2.68 12.45
C THR A 564 -6.07 -2.16 13.08
N ILE A 565 -5.07 -3.01 13.28
CA ILE A 565 -3.81 -2.59 13.88
C ILE A 565 -3.05 -1.63 12.97
N ALA A 566 -3.06 -1.87 11.66
CA ALA A 566 -2.43 -0.98 10.68
C ALA A 566 -3.10 0.40 10.67
N ASN A 567 -4.44 0.45 10.62
CA ASN A 567 -5.19 1.71 10.67
C ASN A 567 -4.95 2.50 11.96
N LEU A 568 -4.97 1.83 13.11
CA LEU A 568 -4.70 2.49 14.40
C LEU A 568 -3.28 3.03 14.47
N ALA A 569 -2.30 2.33 13.91
CA ALA A 569 -0.92 2.78 13.88
C ALA A 569 -0.75 4.03 12.98
N LEU A 570 -1.37 4.04 11.80
CA LEU A 570 -1.37 5.22 10.91
C LEU A 570 -2.06 6.41 11.58
N GLN A 571 -3.20 6.19 12.24
CA GLN A 571 -3.88 7.23 13.02
C GLN A 571 -3.01 7.72 14.19
N ALA A 572 -2.31 6.83 14.89
CA ALA A 572 -1.41 7.19 15.97
C ALA A 572 -0.29 8.12 15.50
N MET A 573 0.32 7.81 14.35
CA MET A 573 1.37 8.64 13.74
C MET A 573 0.85 10.02 13.38
N TYR A 574 -0.29 10.09 12.71
CA TYR A 574 -0.89 11.37 12.32
C TYR A 574 -1.26 12.22 13.54
N ASP A 575 -2.00 11.65 14.49
CA ASP A 575 -2.44 12.36 15.68
C ASP A 575 -1.26 12.90 16.50
N TYR A 576 -0.24 12.08 16.70
CA TYR A 576 0.93 12.43 17.50
C TYR A 576 1.65 13.66 16.94
N TRP A 577 1.95 13.63 15.64
CA TRP A 577 2.72 14.70 15.00
C TRP A 577 1.89 15.93 14.64
N ASN A 578 0.59 15.78 14.35
CA ASN A 578 -0.24 16.89 13.86
C ASN A 578 -1.29 17.38 14.89
N ALA A 579 -2.03 16.46 15.53
CA ALA A 579 -3.12 16.84 16.42
C ALA A 579 -2.67 17.10 17.87
N ASP A 580 -1.70 16.32 18.37
CA ASP A 580 -1.23 16.42 19.77
C ASP A 580 -0.15 17.50 19.98
N GLY A 581 0.21 18.25 18.93
CA GLY A 581 1.18 19.34 19.01
C GLY A 581 2.61 18.89 19.32
N ARG A 582 2.98 17.65 18.97
CA ARG A 582 4.32 17.10 19.20
C ARG A 582 5.34 17.52 18.15
N ASN A 583 4.89 18.00 17.01
CA ASN A 583 5.74 18.53 15.95
C ASN A 583 6.15 19.97 16.28
N GLU A 584 7.29 20.13 16.94
CA GLU A 584 7.80 21.44 17.29
C GLU A 584 8.47 22.16 16.13
N THR A 585 8.56 23.47 16.22
CA THR A 585 9.18 24.32 15.21
C THR A 585 10.36 25.08 15.82
N SER A 586 11.46 25.18 15.08
CA SER A 586 12.63 25.95 15.48
C SER A 586 12.35 27.46 15.56
N ALA A 587 13.24 28.21 16.16
CA ALA A 587 13.13 29.68 16.25
C ALA A 587 13.10 30.36 14.87
N VAL A 588 13.58 29.68 13.81
CA VAL A 588 13.61 30.21 12.43
C VAL A 588 12.51 29.61 11.55
N GLY A 589 11.55 28.90 12.14
CA GLY A 589 10.37 28.40 11.44
C GLY A 589 10.53 27.03 10.78
N VAL A 590 11.61 26.29 11.04
CA VAL A 590 11.79 24.93 10.53
C VAL A 590 11.03 23.95 11.44
N PRO A 591 10.10 23.14 10.94
CA PRO A 591 9.45 22.08 11.76
C PRO A 591 10.40 20.92 12.02
N LEU A 592 10.19 20.20 13.11
CA LEU A 592 10.92 18.96 13.37
C LEU A 592 10.60 17.91 12.28
N ILE A 593 9.32 17.69 12.01
CA ILE A 593 8.84 16.80 10.94
C ILE A 593 8.15 17.63 9.86
N GLU A 594 8.62 17.57 8.63
CA GLU A 594 7.90 18.08 7.46
C GLU A 594 6.85 17.05 7.02
N TRP A 595 5.68 17.16 7.63
CA TRP A 595 4.62 16.18 7.45
C TRP A 595 4.09 16.13 6.02
N ALA A 596 4.22 17.23 5.27
CA ALA A 596 3.79 17.27 3.88
C ALA A 596 4.51 16.26 2.98
N PHE A 597 5.68 15.79 3.39
CA PHE A 597 6.45 14.77 2.67
C PHE A 597 6.53 13.44 3.43
N SER A 598 5.72 13.26 4.46
CA SER A 598 5.58 11.98 5.16
C SER A 598 4.49 11.15 4.48
N CYS A 599 4.89 10.10 3.75
CA CYS A 599 3.99 9.34 2.89
C CYS A 599 3.81 7.90 3.38
N VAL A 600 2.55 7.46 3.40
CA VAL A 600 2.20 6.08 3.74
C VAL A 600 2.58 5.14 2.60
N TRP A 601 3.21 4.04 2.90
CA TRP A 601 3.38 2.91 2.01
C TRP A 601 2.18 1.97 2.15
N ASN A 602 1.19 1.83 1.18
CA ASN A 602 1.17 2.52 -0.10
C ASN A 602 -0.28 2.67 -0.63
N TRP A 603 -0.44 3.30 -1.79
CA TRP A 603 -1.62 3.29 -2.64
C TRP A 603 -1.29 2.64 -3.99
N ASP A 604 -2.19 1.80 -4.54
CA ASP A 604 -1.94 1.16 -5.82
C ASP A 604 -2.59 1.93 -6.97
N ALA A 605 -1.86 2.13 -8.07
CA ALA A 605 -2.36 2.74 -9.29
C ALA A 605 -3.35 1.86 -10.06
N ARG A 606 -3.51 0.61 -9.65
CA ARG A 606 -4.47 -0.33 -10.19
C ARG A 606 -5.74 -0.29 -9.33
N PRO A 607 -6.90 0.07 -9.90
CA PRO A 607 -8.06 0.43 -9.09
C PRO A 607 -8.74 -0.79 -8.46
N PHE A 608 -9.15 -0.62 -7.20
CA PHE A 608 -10.00 -1.59 -6.53
C PHE A 608 -11.42 -1.59 -7.13
N PRO A 609 -12.12 -2.74 -7.29
CA PRO A 609 -11.71 -4.09 -6.87
C PRO A 609 -11.01 -4.92 -7.95
N VAL A 610 -10.77 -4.37 -9.13
CA VAL A 610 -10.15 -5.10 -10.24
C VAL A 610 -8.77 -5.60 -9.78
N PHE A 611 -7.94 -4.73 -9.24
CA PHE A 611 -6.83 -5.14 -8.40
C PHE A 611 -7.29 -5.14 -6.92
N PRO A 612 -7.03 -6.18 -6.13
CA PRO A 612 -6.24 -7.38 -6.43
C PRO A 612 -7.06 -8.62 -6.83
N LEU A 613 -8.31 -8.48 -7.30
CA LEU A 613 -9.17 -9.63 -7.55
C LEU A 613 -8.92 -10.33 -8.91
N ARG A 614 -8.28 -9.65 -9.86
CA ARG A 614 -8.02 -10.16 -11.21
C ARG A 614 -6.57 -10.67 -11.36
N SER A 615 -6.31 -11.86 -10.82
CA SER A 615 -5.01 -12.54 -10.94
C SER A 615 -4.70 -13.05 -12.36
N ASP A 616 -5.68 -13.06 -13.25
CA ASP A 616 -5.51 -13.33 -14.67
C ASP A 616 -4.82 -12.17 -15.41
N ILE A 617 -4.95 -10.95 -14.88
CA ILE A 617 -4.31 -9.73 -15.41
C ILE A 617 -2.96 -9.52 -14.74
N TRP A 618 -2.95 -9.44 -13.40
CA TRP A 618 -1.75 -9.14 -12.63
C TRP A 618 -1.30 -10.36 -11.83
N GLY A 619 -0.06 -10.76 -12.03
CA GLY A 619 0.48 -11.97 -11.40
C GLY A 619 0.59 -11.88 -9.87
N ASP A 620 0.69 -10.67 -9.32
CA ASP A 620 0.75 -10.40 -7.89
C ASP A 620 -0.65 -10.33 -7.22
N ALA A 621 -1.71 -10.20 -8.01
CA ALA A 621 -3.07 -10.09 -7.46
C ALA A 621 -3.49 -11.32 -6.64
N GLY A 622 -3.02 -12.54 -7.02
CA GLY A 622 -3.28 -13.76 -6.27
C GLY A 622 -2.64 -13.83 -4.89
N ASN A 623 -1.65 -13.01 -4.63
CA ASN A 623 -0.90 -12.99 -3.38
C ASN A 623 -1.61 -12.20 -2.27
N TRP A 624 -2.62 -11.42 -2.63
CA TRP A 624 -3.35 -10.57 -1.71
C TRP A 624 -3.92 -11.30 -0.49
N GLN A 625 -4.46 -12.50 -0.71
CA GLN A 625 -5.04 -13.30 0.38
C GLN A 625 -4.01 -13.89 1.32
N THR A 626 -2.77 -14.08 0.85
CA THR A 626 -1.67 -14.64 1.64
C THR A 626 -0.84 -13.57 2.35
N GLY A 627 -1.07 -12.30 2.08
CA GLY A 627 -0.24 -11.19 2.57
C GLY A 627 1.04 -10.99 1.76
N ASP A 628 1.20 -11.68 0.65
CA ASP A 628 2.32 -11.55 -0.26
C ASP A 628 1.99 -10.48 -1.32
N TRP A 629 2.35 -9.25 -1.02
CA TRP A 629 2.00 -8.07 -1.80
C TRP A 629 2.93 -7.75 -2.94
N ILE A 630 4.14 -8.29 -2.89
CA ILE A 630 5.17 -7.87 -3.80
C ILE A 630 5.17 -8.77 -5.00
N ASN A 631 4.55 -8.26 -6.03
CA ASN A 631 4.76 -8.36 -7.43
C ASN A 631 4.83 -9.74 -8.09
N GLY A 632 4.02 -9.89 -9.04
CA GLY A 632 4.19 -10.68 -10.24
C GLY A 632 4.37 -12.16 -10.07
N ARG A 633 4.48 -12.65 -8.85
CA ARG A 633 4.64 -14.07 -8.57
C ARG A 633 3.34 -14.68 -8.07
N GLY A 634 2.64 -15.27 -8.98
CA GLY A 634 1.67 -16.30 -8.62
C GLY A 634 2.36 -17.51 -7.98
N PRO A 635 1.63 -18.37 -7.23
CA PRO A 635 2.16 -19.63 -6.73
C PRO A 635 2.86 -20.40 -7.84
N THR A 636 3.92 -21.13 -7.50
CA THR A 636 4.78 -21.90 -8.43
C THR A 636 4.07 -22.97 -9.27
N LEU A 637 2.85 -23.26 -8.94
CA LEU A 637 1.90 -23.88 -9.84
C LEU A 637 1.08 -22.73 -10.46
N PRO A 638 0.93 -22.67 -11.80
CA PRO A 638 -0.12 -21.83 -12.34
C PRO A 638 -1.38 -22.18 -11.55
N PRO A 639 -2.10 -21.22 -10.98
CA PRO A 639 -3.44 -21.52 -10.56
C PRO A 639 -4.09 -22.19 -11.76
N PRO A 640 -4.91 -23.20 -11.59
CA PRO A 640 -5.79 -23.62 -12.68
C PRO A 640 -6.36 -22.31 -13.22
N PRO A 641 -6.35 -22.09 -14.55
CA PRO A 641 -6.73 -20.81 -15.13
C PRO A 641 -7.94 -20.33 -14.34
N PRO A 642 -7.92 -19.11 -13.75
CA PRO A 642 -9.01 -18.70 -12.91
C PRO A 642 -10.25 -19.01 -13.73
N SER A 643 -11.14 -19.78 -13.15
CA SER A 643 -12.44 -19.97 -13.78
C SER A 643 -12.88 -18.54 -14.06
N PRO A 644 -13.15 -18.17 -15.31
CA PRO A 644 -13.55 -16.82 -15.65
C PRO A 644 -14.55 -16.41 -14.59
N PRO A 645 -14.47 -15.17 -14.05
CA PRO A 645 -15.35 -14.77 -12.96
C PRO A 645 -16.71 -15.29 -13.36
N PRO A 646 -17.33 -16.14 -12.57
CA PRO A 646 -18.43 -16.93 -13.05
C PRO A 646 -19.40 -15.94 -13.65
N ASP A 647 -19.64 -16.07 -14.95
CA ASP A 647 -20.61 -15.24 -15.64
C ASP A 647 -21.81 -15.18 -14.71
N ILE A 648 -22.20 -13.98 -14.27
CA ILE A 648 -23.30 -13.81 -13.30
C ILE A 648 -24.54 -14.56 -13.81
N GLY A 649 -24.66 -14.72 -15.14
CA GLY A 649 -25.64 -15.59 -15.79
C GLY A 649 -25.39 -17.10 -15.64
N SER A 650 -24.19 -17.55 -15.25
CA SER A 650 -23.80 -18.96 -15.19
C SER A 650 -23.92 -19.63 -13.81
N PHE A 651 -24.23 -18.87 -12.74
CA PHE A 651 -24.49 -19.48 -11.45
C PHE A 651 -25.68 -20.43 -11.52
N ARG A 652 -25.52 -21.59 -10.89
CA ARG A 652 -26.60 -22.57 -10.78
C ARG A 652 -27.75 -21.99 -9.97
N THR A 653 -28.96 -22.46 -10.25
CA THR A 653 -30.14 -22.10 -9.43
C THR A 653 -30.41 -23.21 -8.43
N PHE A 654 -30.66 -22.81 -7.17
CA PHE A 654 -31.07 -23.73 -6.12
C PHE A 654 -32.31 -24.53 -6.56
N PRO A 655 -32.32 -25.86 -6.42
CA PRO A 655 -33.41 -26.71 -6.93
C PRO A 655 -34.76 -26.38 -6.26
N PRO A 656 -35.87 -26.35 -7.04
CA PRO A 656 -37.20 -26.17 -6.48
C PRO A 656 -37.63 -27.46 -5.76
N LEU A 657 -37.31 -27.55 -4.47
CA LEU A 657 -37.72 -28.74 -3.67
C LEU A 657 -39.20 -28.70 -3.36
N THR A 658 -39.91 -29.73 -3.70
CA THR A 658 -41.34 -29.91 -3.42
C THR A 658 -41.59 -30.67 -2.11
N ALA A 659 -40.65 -30.61 -1.19
CA ALA A 659 -40.64 -31.33 0.07
C ALA A 659 -41.94 -31.11 0.90
N LEU A 660 -42.37 -32.16 1.57
CA LEU A 660 -43.50 -32.10 2.50
C LEU A 660 -43.08 -31.33 3.77
N ARG A 661 -43.77 -30.25 4.04
CA ARG A 661 -43.47 -29.32 5.14
C ARG A 661 -42.08 -28.70 5.05
N SER A 662 -42.06 -27.46 4.63
CA SER A 662 -40.88 -26.64 4.70
C SER A 662 -41.19 -25.33 5.42
N SER A 663 -40.24 -24.82 6.16
CA SER A 663 -40.28 -23.45 6.68
C SER A 663 -39.09 -22.65 6.21
N MET A 664 -39.29 -21.33 6.11
CA MET A 664 -38.26 -20.42 5.70
C MET A 664 -38.22 -19.20 6.61
N ARG A 665 -37.06 -18.87 7.10
CA ARG A 665 -36.79 -17.62 7.80
C ARG A 665 -35.95 -16.72 6.89
N VAL A 666 -36.30 -15.44 6.85
CA VAL A 666 -35.58 -14.41 6.07
C VAL A 666 -35.04 -13.38 7.02
N SER A 667 -33.75 -13.11 6.94
CA SER A 667 -33.05 -12.17 7.82
C SER A 667 -32.31 -11.12 6.98
N PRO A 668 -32.82 -9.89 6.89
CA PRO A 668 -32.08 -8.80 6.26
C PRO A 668 -30.87 -8.44 7.11
N ARG A 669 -29.70 -8.31 6.50
CA ARG A 669 -28.43 -8.05 7.15
C ARG A 669 -27.76 -6.82 6.54
N PHE A 670 -27.25 -5.96 7.40
CA PHE A 670 -26.27 -4.93 7.06
C PHE A 670 -24.99 -5.22 7.80
N ASP A 671 -23.85 -5.14 7.13
CA ASP A 671 -22.58 -5.03 7.83
C ASP A 671 -22.42 -3.57 8.26
N THR A 672 -22.25 -3.39 9.55
CA THR A 672 -22.13 -2.06 10.16
C THR A 672 -20.79 -1.96 10.84
N GLY A 673 -19.94 -1.08 10.33
CA GLY A 673 -18.72 -0.70 11.04
C GLY A 673 -19.12 0.03 12.33
N VAL A 674 -18.65 -0.43 13.48
CA VAL A 674 -18.90 0.17 14.79
C VAL A 674 -17.58 0.67 15.35
N ALA A 675 -17.43 2.00 15.50
CA ALA A 675 -16.33 2.59 16.24
C ALA A 675 -16.85 3.00 17.63
N ALA A 676 -16.42 2.30 18.67
CA ALA A 676 -16.70 2.65 20.06
C ALA A 676 -15.71 3.72 20.51
N ARG A 677 -16.22 4.80 21.13
CA ARG A 677 -15.39 5.86 21.71
C ARG A 677 -15.41 5.75 23.24
N VAL A 678 -14.30 6.18 23.86
CA VAL A 678 -14.07 6.13 25.32
C VAL A 678 -15.21 6.79 26.12
N ALA A 679 -15.93 7.76 25.55
CA ALA A 679 -17.05 8.45 26.18
C ALA A 679 -18.40 7.69 26.11
N GLY A 680 -18.40 6.38 25.79
CA GLY A 680 -19.62 5.58 25.68
C GLY A 680 -20.47 5.88 24.42
N ARG A 681 -20.01 6.74 23.53
CA ARG A 681 -20.63 6.98 22.23
C ARG A 681 -20.06 5.99 21.19
N SER A 682 -20.93 5.42 20.36
CA SER A 682 -20.50 4.63 19.21
C SER A 682 -20.91 5.34 17.93
N SER A 683 -20.00 5.50 16.98
CA SER A 683 -20.36 5.83 15.61
C SER A 683 -20.60 4.54 14.84
N ARG A 684 -21.66 4.51 14.05
CA ARG A 684 -22.05 3.35 13.26
C ARG A 684 -22.17 3.75 11.81
N ARG A 685 -21.49 3.02 10.93
CA ARG A 685 -21.53 3.23 9.47
C ARG A 685 -22.05 1.96 8.81
N ALA A 686 -23.10 2.07 8.01
CA ALA A 686 -23.51 0.98 7.15
C ALA A 686 -22.49 0.82 6.01
N LEU A 687 -21.95 -0.36 5.85
CA LEU A 687 -20.98 -0.66 4.78
C LEU A 687 -21.69 -0.89 3.44
N TYR A 688 -23.02 -1.07 3.46
CA TYR A 688 -23.82 -1.26 2.25
C TYR A 688 -24.99 -0.30 2.23
N LEU A 689 -25.37 0.15 1.04
CA LEU A 689 -26.56 0.97 0.82
C LEU A 689 -27.86 0.15 0.81
N SER A 690 -27.76 -1.17 0.53
CA SER A 690 -28.89 -2.10 0.50
C SER A 690 -28.59 -3.33 1.34
N PRO A 691 -29.58 -3.91 2.05
CA PRO A 691 -29.36 -5.11 2.85
C PRO A 691 -29.03 -6.31 1.97
N LEU A 692 -28.25 -7.22 2.51
CA LEU A 692 -28.16 -8.62 2.05
C LEU A 692 -29.23 -9.42 2.79
N PHE A 693 -29.72 -10.49 2.16
CA PHE A 693 -30.74 -11.35 2.75
C PHE A 693 -30.17 -12.72 2.99
N ASP A 694 -30.16 -13.11 4.26
CA ASP A 694 -29.81 -14.47 4.66
C ASP A 694 -31.12 -15.28 4.82
N PHE A 695 -31.09 -16.54 4.42
CA PHE A 695 -32.24 -17.43 4.46
C PHE A 695 -31.91 -18.67 5.29
N GLU A 696 -32.82 -19.10 6.12
CA GLU A 696 -32.74 -20.36 6.83
C GLU A 696 -33.95 -21.20 6.41
N LEU A 697 -33.68 -22.35 5.82
CA LEU A 697 -34.64 -23.29 5.35
C LEU A 697 -34.67 -24.51 6.28
N SER A 698 -35.83 -25.07 6.57
CA SER A 698 -35.97 -26.37 7.20
C SER A 698 -36.93 -27.25 6.43
N PHE A 699 -36.64 -28.52 6.36
CA PHE A 699 -37.47 -29.51 5.69
C PHE A 699 -37.76 -30.68 6.69
N ASP A 700 -39.02 -30.81 7.08
CA ASP A 700 -39.42 -31.88 8.00
C ASP A 700 -39.33 -33.26 7.36
N VAL A 701 -39.53 -33.34 6.06
CA VAL A 701 -39.44 -34.57 5.28
C VAL A 701 -38.83 -34.34 3.91
N LEU A 702 -37.67 -34.98 3.66
CA LEU A 702 -37.06 -35.11 2.35
C LEU A 702 -37.09 -36.59 1.96
N ARG A 703 -37.62 -36.90 0.79
CA ARG A 703 -37.76 -38.27 0.30
C ARG A 703 -36.56 -38.66 -0.55
N SER A 704 -36.05 -39.89 -0.35
CA SER A 704 -34.93 -40.44 -1.11
C SER A 704 -35.32 -41.56 -2.08
N ASP A 705 -36.60 -41.81 -2.21
CA ASP A 705 -37.11 -42.84 -3.13
C ASP A 705 -36.99 -42.40 -4.60
N ALA A 706 -37.02 -43.35 -5.52
CA ALA A 706 -36.80 -43.13 -6.93
C ALA A 706 -37.82 -42.23 -7.64
N ALA A 707 -38.97 -41.98 -7.00
CA ALA A 707 -40.01 -41.13 -7.55
C ALA A 707 -39.83 -39.64 -7.16
N HIS A 708 -39.10 -39.35 -6.07
CA HIS A 708 -39.04 -38.00 -5.53
C HIS A 708 -37.63 -37.44 -5.51
N LEU A 709 -36.61 -38.22 -5.13
CA LEU A 709 -35.15 -37.84 -5.15
C LEU A 709 -34.81 -36.50 -4.50
N GLU A 710 -35.62 -35.99 -3.53
CA GLU A 710 -35.45 -34.68 -2.92
C GLU A 710 -34.13 -34.58 -2.11
N LEU A 711 -33.79 -35.65 -1.40
CA LEU A 711 -32.53 -35.81 -0.71
C LEU A 711 -31.34 -35.70 -1.67
N GLN A 712 -31.41 -36.45 -2.76
CA GLN A 712 -30.33 -36.50 -3.76
C GLN A 712 -30.17 -35.15 -4.47
N GLN A 713 -31.28 -34.44 -4.70
CA GLN A 713 -31.23 -33.10 -5.31
C GLN A 713 -30.51 -32.11 -4.41
N ILE A 714 -30.79 -32.04 -3.11
CA ILE A 714 -30.16 -31.09 -2.22
C ILE A 714 -28.70 -31.46 -1.90
N ALA A 715 -28.44 -32.76 -1.62
CA ALA A 715 -27.11 -33.25 -1.35
C ALA A 715 -26.20 -33.13 -2.58
N GLY A 716 -26.72 -33.47 -3.77
CA GLY A 716 -26.03 -33.29 -5.03
C GLY A 716 -25.76 -31.84 -5.36
N PHE A 717 -26.71 -30.94 -5.09
CA PHE A 717 -26.52 -29.52 -5.30
C PHE A 717 -25.46 -28.93 -4.35
N PHE A 718 -25.50 -29.33 -3.07
CA PHE A 718 -24.49 -28.93 -2.08
C PHE A 718 -23.08 -29.41 -2.50
N ALA A 719 -22.96 -30.62 -2.99
CA ALA A 719 -21.69 -31.14 -3.52
C ALA A 719 -21.23 -30.40 -4.77
N GLN A 720 -22.14 -30.03 -5.68
CA GLN A 720 -21.85 -29.28 -6.90
C GLN A 720 -21.42 -27.85 -6.65
N THR A 721 -21.81 -27.24 -5.53
CA THR A 721 -21.38 -25.92 -5.09
C THR A 721 -20.13 -25.97 -4.21
N TYR A 722 -19.59 -27.18 -3.97
CA TYR A 722 -18.48 -27.38 -3.03
C TYR A 722 -18.79 -26.81 -1.64
N GLY A 723 -20.00 -27.09 -1.13
CA GLY A 723 -20.50 -26.51 0.10
C GLY A 723 -20.61 -24.98 0.02
N ALA A 724 -19.96 -24.28 0.91
CA ALA A 724 -19.98 -22.81 0.99
C ALA A 724 -19.13 -22.09 -0.09
N ALA A 725 -18.42 -22.82 -0.96
CA ALA A 725 -17.41 -22.19 -1.84
C ALA A 725 -18.04 -21.43 -3.01
N THR A 726 -19.04 -22.00 -3.68
CA THR A 726 -19.60 -21.42 -4.91
C THR A 726 -20.96 -20.78 -4.65
N PRO A 727 -21.17 -19.52 -5.02
CA PRO A 727 -22.49 -18.90 -4.98
C PRO A 727 -23.45 -19.53 -5.98
N PHE A 728 -24.74 -19.36 -5.71
CA PHE A 728 -25.84 -19.81 -6.57
C PHE A 728 -27.05 -18.91 -6.45
N TRP A 729 -27.94 -18.96 -7.45
CA TRP A 729 -29.19 -18.21 -7.45
C TRP A 729 -30.24 -18.93 -6.61
N PHE A 730 -30.88 -18.18 -5.74
CA PHE A 730 -31.99 -18.67 -4.91
C PHE A 730 -33.26 -17.84 -5.19
N ALA A 731 -34.37 -18.55 -5.43
CA ALA A 731 -35.70 -17.98 -5.59
C ALA A 731 -36.51 -18.29 -4.33
N PRO A 732 -36.57 -17.42 -3.31
CA PRO A 732 -37.31 -17.69 -2.09
C PRO A 732 -38.80 -17.70 -2.40
N PRO A 733 -39.57 -18.72 -1.98
CA PRO A 733 -40.95 -18.91 -2.38
C PRO A 733 -41.86 -17.68 -2.15
N ASN A 734 -41.60 -16.93 -1.08
CA ASN A 734 -42.44 -15.78 -0.69
C ASN A 734 -41.92 -14.44 -1.26
N LEU A 735 -40.78 -14.43 -1.94
CA LEU A 735 -40.15 -13.24 -2.52
C LEU A 735 -39.77 -13.46 -4.00
N SER A 736 -40.30 -14.49 -4.61
CA SER A 736 -39.94 -14.94 -5.97
C SER A 736 -40.80 -14.30 -7.07
N ASN A 737 -41.74 -13.44 -6.75
CA ASN A 737 -42.61 -12.80 -7.73
C ASN A 737 -42.85 -11.33 -7.38
N ALA A 738 -42.47 -10.45 -8.28
CA ALA A 738 -42.76 -9.01 -8.21
C ALA A 738 -43.78 -8.68 -9.31
N ALA A 739 -44.96 -8.22 -8.94
CA ALA A 739 -46.01 -7.82 -9.88
C ALA A 739 -46.19 -6.30 -9.87
N GLY A 740 -46.25 -5.68 -11.03
CA GLY A 740 -46.41 -4.25 -11.21
C GLY A 740 -45.35 -3.40 -10.54
N GLN A 741 -44.15 -3.96 -10.32
CA GLN A 741 -43.06 -3.28 -9.61
C GLN A 741 -42.58 -2.06 -10.39
N VAL A 742 -42.67 -0.88 -9.78
CA VAL A 742 -42.18 0.37 -10.38
C VAL A 742 -40.65 0.36 -10.43
N LEU A 743 -40.13 0.61 -11.63
CA LEU A 743 -38.69 0.66 -11.92
C LEU A 743 -38.16 2.09 -12.00
N GLY A 744 -39.00 3.04 -12.42
CA GLY A 744 -38.63 4.43 -12.57
C GLY A 744 -39.60 5.22 -13.47
N SER A 745 -39.17 6.40 -13.90
CA SER A 745 -39.92 7.25 -14.84
C SER A 745 -39.05 7.50 -16.09
N GLY A 746 -39.66 7.43 -17.26
CA GLY A 746 -39.06 7.79 -18.52
C GLY A 746 -38.64 9.26 -18.56
N ASP A 747 -37.58 9.57 -19.27
CA ASP A 747 -37.08 10.94 -19.51
C ASP A 747 -37.00 11.27 -21.01
N GLY A 748 -37.45 10.33 -21.86
CA GLY A 748 -37.36 10.45 -23.33
C GLY A 748 -35.98 10.11 -23.92
N ALA A 749 -35.00 9.76 -23.08
CA ALA A 749 -33.63 9.46 -23.50
C ALA A 749 -33.08 8.13 -22.94
N THR A 750 -33.42 7.80 -21.70
CA THR A 750 -32.96 6.59 -21.00
C THR A 750 -33.62 5.35 -21.56
N LEU A 751 -32.80 4.39 -22.00
CA LEU A 751 -33.25 3.11 -22.54
C LEU A 751 -33.28 1.99 -21.49
N ALA A 752 -32.44 2.05 -20.44
CA ALA A 752 -32.26 0.97 -19.47
C ALA A 752 -32.81 1.34 -18.09
N PHE A 753 -33.67 0.50 -17.55
CA PHE A 753 -34.28 0.65 -16.22
C PHE A 753 -33.90 -0.54 -15.35
N PRO A 754 -33.10 -0.35 -14.30
CA PRO A 754 -32.70 -1.43 -13.40
C PRO A 754 -33.89 -2.12 -12.75
N LEU A 755 -33.85 -3.43 -12.65
CA LEU A 755 -34.84 -4.17 -11.88
C LEU A 755 -34.62 -3.89 -10.39
N VAL A 756 -35.65 -3.45 -9.74
CA VAL A 756 -35.66 -3.13 -8.31
C VAL A 756 -36.86 -3.79 -7.64
N LEU A 757 -36.70 -4.14 -6.36
CA LEU A 757 -37.77 -4.66 -5.55
C LEU A 757 -38.04 -3.69 -4.38
N SER A 758 -39.27 -3.26 -4.21
CA SER A 758 -39.68 -2.45 -3.07
C SER A 758 -40.06 -3.33 -1.89
N ILE A 759 -39.33 -3.16 -0.79
CA ILE A 759 -39.59 -3.83 0.48
C ILE A 759 -39.98 -2.75 1.48
N GLY A 760 -41.26 -2.55 1.64
CA GLY A 760 -41.82 -1.40 2.35
C GLY A 760 -41.40 -0.08 1.67
N VAL A 761 -40.76 0.80 2.41
CA VAL A 761 -40.26 2.11 1.90
C VAL A 761 -38.87 2.04 1.27
N LYS A 762 -38.21 0.89 1.33
CA LYS A 762 -36.85 0.72 0.79
C LYS A 762 -36.89 -0.05 -0.52
N THR A 763 -36.25 0.52 -1.53
CA THR A 763 -36.01 -0.12 -2.82
C THR A 763 -34.63 -0.77 -2.83
N VAL A 764 -34.55 -2.02 -3.25
CA VAL A 764 -33.31 -2.80 -3.38
C VAL A 764 -33.09 -3.23 -4.82
N SER A 765 -31.87 -3.20 -5.30
CA SER A 765 -31.53 -3.66 -6.64
C SER A 765 -31.61 -5.18 -6.74
N VAL A 766 -32.16 -5.68 -7.83
CA VAL A 766 -32.27 -7.10 -8.12
C VAL A 766 -31.07 -7.52 -8.98
N ALA A 767 -30.33 -8.49 -8.47
CA ALA A 767 -29.08 -8.93 -9.10
C ALA A 767 -29.35 -9.65 -10.42
N GLN A 768 -30.33 -10.55 -10.42
CA GLN A 768 -30.72 -11.37 -11.57
C GLN A 768 -32.23 -11.71 -11.48
N THR A 769 -32.81 -12.16 -12.56
CA THR A 769 -34.21 -12.58 -12.63
C THR A 769 -34.37 -13.97 -13.20
N SER A 770 -35.33 -14.74 -12.70
CA SER A 770 -35.75 -16.02 -13.31
C SER A 770 -36.55 -15.82 -14.60
N GLY A 771 -37.03 -14.59 -14.85
CA GLY A 771 -37.77 -14.18 -16.04
C GLY A 771 -38.59 -12.92 -15.78
N VAL A 772 -38.86 -12.20 -16.85
CA VAL A 772 -39.75 -11.04 -16.87
C VAL A 772 -40.98 -11.44 -17.67
N SER A 773 -42.15 -11.41 -17.03
CA SER A 773 -43.38 -11.85 -17.67
C SER A 773 -44.12 -10.71 -18.36
N ALA A 774 -43.97 -9.48 -17.89
CA ALA A 774 -44.55 -8.30 -18.54
C ALA A 774 -43.77 -7.02 -18.18
N VAL A 775 -43.76 -6.07 -19.10
CA VAL A 775 -43.25 -4.71 -18.93
C VAL A 775 -44.33 -3.71 -19.30
N TYR A 776 -44.50 -2.68 -18.47
CA TYR A 776 -45.55 -1.69 -18.66
C TYR A 776 -45.00 -0.28 -18.80
N VAL A 777 -45.57 0.52 -19.65
CA VAL A 777 -45.38 1.98 -19.77
C VAL A 777 -46.71 2.65 -19.49
N ASN A 778 -46.83 3.43 -18.42
CA ASN A 778 -48.08 4.01 -17.93
C ASN A 778 -49.23 2.97 -17.74
N GLY A 779 -48.86 1.76 -17.25
CA GLY A 779 -49.81 0.68 -17.02
C GLY A 779 -50.21 -0.10 -18.29
N VAL A 780 -49.72 0.28 -19.48
CA VAL A 780 -49.95 -0.44 -20.73
C VAL A 780 -48.83 -1.43 -20.98
N ALA A 781 -49.20 -2.70 -21.13
CA ALA A 781 -48.22 -3.76 -21.42
C ALA A 781 -47.53 -3.53 -22.76
N GLN A 782 -46.22 -3.68 -22.77
CA GLN A 782 -45.38 -3.50 -23.93
C GLN A 782 -45.13 -4.84 -24.63
N PRO A 783 -45.19 -4.91 -25.99
CA PRO A 783 -44.81 -6.12 -26.71
C PRO A 783 -43.39 -6.59 -26.37
N ALA A 784 -43.16 -7.89 -26.31
CA ALA A 784 -41.85 -8.45 -25.96
C ALA A 784 -40.74 -8.10 -26.97
N VAL A 785 -41.10 -7.65 -28.16
CA VAL A 785 -40.16 -7.18 -29.19
C VAL A 785 -39.57 -5.78 -28.88
N ASP A 786 -40.23 -5.00 -28.04
CA ASP A 786 -39.89 -3.61 -27.73
C ASP A 786 -38.93 -3.50 -26.55
N TRP A 787 -38.62 -4.60 -25.88
CA TRP A 787 -37.73 -4.63 -24.75
C TRP A 787 -36.96 -5.93 -24.64
N SER A 788 -35.85 -5.89 -23.87
CA SER A 788 -35.02 -7.05 -23.56
C SER A 788 -34.56 -6.97 -22.10
N VAL A 789 -34.05 -8.08 -21.57
CA VAL A 789 -33.48 -8.14 -20.23
C VAL A 789 -31.94 -8.13 -20.37
N SER A 790 -31.29 -7.19 -19.68
CA SER A 790 -29.83 -7.18 -19.55
C SER A 790 -29.42 -8.17 -18.46
N GLY A 791 -28.45 -9.05 -18.73
CA GLY A 791 -27.86 -9.96 -17.73
C GLY A 791 -26.79 -9.32 -16.85
N ALA A 792 -26.49 -8.03 -17.02
CA ALA A 792 -25.51 -7.33 -16.18
C ALA A 792 -26.10 -7.00 -14.81
N PHE A 793 -25.26 -6.92 -13.77
CA PHE A 793 -25.69 -6.46 -12.44
C PHE A 793 -25.76 -4.93 -12.37
N PRO A 794 -26.87 -4.34 -11.88
CA PRO A 794 -28.16 -4.99 -11.63
C PRO A 794 -28.85 -5.40 -12.94
N ALA A 795 -29.63 -6.47 -12.91
CA ALA A 795 -30.46 -6.84 -14.06
C ALA A 795 -31.38 -5.66 -14.42
N ALA A 796 -31.59 -5.41 -15.71
CA ALA A 796 -32.32 -4.25 -16.19
C ALA A 796 -33.21 -4.57 -17.38
N ILE A 797 -34.35 -3.89 -17.47
CA ILE A 797 -35.15 -3.82 -18.70
C ILE A 797 -34.51 -2.81 -19.62
N ARG A 798 -34.23 -3.20 -20.85
CA ARG A 798 -33.72 -2.32 -21.89
C ARG A 798 -34.77 -2.20 -23.01
N PHE A 799 -35.29 -1.01 -23.18
CA PHE A 799 -36.22 -0.70 -24.27
C PHE A 799 -35.49 -0.52 -25.63
N ALA A 800 -36.14 -0.88 -26.72
CA ALA A 800 -35.66 -0.60 -28.06
C ALA A 800 -35.71 0.90 -28.41
N SER A 801 -36.70 1.62 -27.83
CA SER A 801 -36.86 3.08 -27.94
C SER A 801 -37.13 3.66 -26.55
N ALA A 802 -36.58 4.83 -26.27
CA ALA A 802 -36.72 5.44 -24.94
C ALA A 802 -38.18 5.75 -24.62
N PRO A 803 -38.66 5.33 -23.44
CA PRO A 803 -39.99 5.68 -22.96
C PRO A 803 -40.17 7.21 -22.84
N PRO A 804 -41.39 7.74 -23.15
CA PRO A 804 -41.65 9.18 -23.07
C PRO A 804 -41.34 9.79 -21.71
N ALA A 805 -40.95 11.07 -21.70
CA ALA A 805 -40.72 11.81 -20.48
C ALA A 805 -41.97 11.82 -19.58
N GLY A 806 -41.78 11.49 -18.29
CA GLY A 806 -42.86 11.37 -17.29
C GLY A 806 -43.61 10.04 -17.33
N ALA A 807 -43.34 9.13 -18.26
CA ALA A 807 -44.01 7.83 -18.33
C ALA A 807 -43.57 6.93 -17.16
N LEU A 808 -44.51 6.34 -16.43
CA LEU A 808 -44.23 5.39 -15.37
C LEU A 808 -43.85 4.03 -15.95
N ILE A 809 -42.69 3.53 -15.56
CA ILE A 809 -42.18 2.22 -16.01
C ILE A 809 -42.37 1.21 -14.89
N SER A 810 -43.00 0.09 -15.16
CA SER A 810 -43.14 -1.02 -14.22
C SER A 810 -43.03 -2.37 -14.91
N ALA A 811 -42.76 -3.43 -14.15
CA ALA A 811 -42.59 -4.78 -14.67
C ALA A 811 -43.07 -5.84 -13.68
N ASP A 812 -43.41 -7.02 -14.26
CA ASP A 812 -43.65 -8.27 -13.54
C ASP A 812 -42.48 -9.19 -13.78
N PHE A 813 -41.80 -9.60 -12.71
CA PHE A 813 -40.61 -10.44 -12.83
C PHE A 813 -40.37 -11.30 -11.58
N GLY A 814 -39.52 -12.35 -11.75
CA GLY A 814 -39.12 -13.20 -10.64
C GLY A 814 -37.70 -12.82 -10.15
N PRO A 815 -37.53 -12.12 -9.01
CA PRO A 815 -36.21 -11.77 -8.49
C PRO A 815 -35.45 -13.01 -8.01
N LEU A 816 -34.16 -13.07 -8.32
CA LEU A 816 -33.22 -14.07 -7.83
C LEU A 816 -32.23 -13.42 -6.86
N TRP A 817 -31.93 -14.14 -5.81
CA TRP A 817 -30.99 -13.72 -4.78
C TRP A 817 -29.70 -14.52 -4.88
N LEU A 818 -28.56 -13.86 -4.92
CA LEU A 818 -27.30 -14.56 -4.92
C LEU A 818 -26.96 -14.97 -3.49
N CYS A 819 -26.81 -16.30 -3.29
CA CYS A 819 -26.58 -16.90 -1.99
C CYS A 819 -25.44 -17.91 -2.07
N ARG A 820 -24.91 -18.29 -0.93
CA ARG A 820 -24.07 -19.48 -0.74
C ARG A 820 -24.49 -20.20 0.52
N PHE A 821 -24.15 -21.47 0.63
CA PHE A 821 -24.31 -22.18 1.88
C PHE A 821 -23.41 -21.56 2.96
N GLU A 822 -23.84 -21.56 4.21
CA GLU A 822 -23.05 -21.07 5.34
C GLU A 822 -22.42 -22.23 6.12
N ASP A 823 -23.17 -23.29 6.33
CA ASP A 823 -22.79 -24.44 7.18
C ASP A 823 -22.72 -25.72 6.36
N GLU A 824 -22.35 -26.81 7.04
CA GLU A 824 -22.45 -28.17 6.56
C GLU A 824 -23.93 -28.59 6.36
N LEU A 825 -24.14 -29.59 5.53
CA LEU A 825 -25.47 -30.17 5.30
C LEU A 825 -25.69 -31.30 6.30
N ASP A 826 -26.55 -31.07 7.31
CA ASP A 826 -26.85 -32.03 8.34
C ASP A 826 -28.21 -32.71 8.03
N LEU A 827 -28.14 -33.99 7.62
CA LEU A 827 -29.28 -34.80 7.18
C LEU A 827 -29.51 -35.97 8.13
N GLU A 828 -30.64 -35.97 8.81
CA GLU A 828 -31.06 -37.02 9.74
C GLU A 828 -32.05 -37.94 9.06
N GLU A 829 -31.73 -39.26 8.95
CA GLU A 829 -32.70 -40.30 8.56
C GLU A 829 -33.54 -40.69 9.79
N PHE A 830 -34.79 -40.33 9.82
CA PHE A 830 -35.72 -40.67 10.90
C PHE A 830 -36.65 -41.85 10.61
N MET A 831 -36.76 -42.23 9.34
CA MET A 831 -37.46 -43.42 8.84
C MET A 831 -36.81 -43.81 7.51
N THR A 832 -36.90 -45.09 7.14
CA THR A 832 -36.32 -45.61 5.89
C THR A 832 -36.72 -44.72 4.71
N MET A 833 -35.75 -44.20 3.99
CA MET A 833 -35.87 -43.29 2.84
C MET A 833 -36.56 -41.94 3.13
N LEU A 834 -36.73 -41.58 4.42
CA LEU A 834 -37.26 -40.29 4.84
C LEU A 834 -36.25 -39.55 5.73
N PHE A 835 -35.84 -38.37 5.32
CA PHE A 835 -34.83 -37.56 5.95
C PHE A 835 -35.39 -36.25 6.46
N ARG A 836 -34.78 -35.71 7.50
CA ARG A 836 -35.05 -34.37 8.01
C ARG A 836 -33.84 -33.52 7.80
N LEU A 837 -34.06 -32.25 7.43
CA LEU A 837 -33.03 -31.21 7.41
C LEU A 837 -33.46 -30.08 8.34
N GLY A 838 -32.82 -29.98 9.50
CA GLY A 838 -33.27 -29.09 10.57
C GLY A 838 -33.08 -27.61 10.27
N ALA A 839 -31.90 -27.24 9.76
CA ALA A 839 -31.61 -25.88 9.34
C ALA A 839 -30.60 -25.89 8.20
N LEU A 840 -30.97 -25.31 7.07
CA LEU A 840 -30.09 -25.05 5.95
C LEU A 840 -29.94 -23.54 5.83
N ARG A 841 -28.74 -23.04 6.13
CA ARG A 841 -28.48 -21.62 6.08
C ARG A 841 -27.86 -21.21 4.77
N LEU A 842 -28.51 -20.24 4.13
CA LEU A 842 -28.05 -19.62 2.90
C LEU A 842 -27.69 -18.16 3.20
N LYS A 843 -26.45 -17.83 3.02
CA LYS A 843 -25.94 -16.49 3.24
C LYS A 843 -25.99 -15.66 1.97
N GLY A 844 -26.67 -14.53 2.01
CA GLY A 844 -26.70 -13.59 0.91
C GLY A 844 -25.31 -13.01 0.64
N VAL A 845 -24.91 -13.04 -0.61
CA VAL A 845 -23.65 -12.47 -1.08
C VAL A 845 -23.89 -11.41 -2.15
N ARG A 846 -22.93 -10.54 -2.36
CA ARG A 846 -22.99 -9.61 -3.47
C ARG A 846 -22.49 -10.28 -4.74
N PRO A 847 -23.14 -9.99 -5.88
CA PRO A 847 -22.64 -10.38 -7.20
C PRO A 847 -21.30 -9.74 -7.51
#